data_4c11f489ddd15c6d208d71517f145133
#
_entry.id   4c11f489ddd15c6d208d71517f145133
#
_cell.length_a   1.000
_cell.length_b   1.000
_cell.length_c   1.000
_cell.angle_alpha   90.00
_cell.angle_beta   90.00
_cell.angle_gamma   90.00
#
_symmetry.space_group_name_H-M   'P 1'
#
loop_
_entity.id
_entity.type
_entity.pdbx_description
1 polymer ?
#
loop_
_entity_poly.entity_id
_entity_poly.type
_entity_poly.pdbx_seq_one_letter_code
_entity_poly.pdbx_strand_id
1 'polypeptide(L)'
;ANAFAAEQTGSEQQTEVQASEQAVTSQKDTSVTADDITKAVSDDTFAVETSMEGIHYDAEKEDVTLVSIKDENGGEYHSDKAGTYIATYMVVPKDKSDSYTITRKVTLTDTEGQAHSEENGGEKQKSDTESEDDSDSPVQNYTDVEIETSEEDASAQAIKELKEDIEEGNVMVLSAAERATSSGSTVTLTKGRTIYYPSYIGNYLTCLFTVNGKIAYCLQSQKASPPSGSYVAQVLDSNKNLQKVLYYGYGGAGNLTGSYLSGKTEDEKYVYTHIAASYAYAGEAGFTGCNYNDLVNAGVIAYINYLFGQEEPPKGELSLSSTKLNAVRDGNIQKTPNITLSGDHRNYVTLSVPENVTAHNLSKGTSVTNGKIQIYGGDTFYLSADLLLTGSYASGNLYGSVGKTWRTLVLTTGDSKQDIGVFESETAAPVSFSVQWLNMTRIELMKKDVNTQNPLSGAVYGIYTDKKCENLLMTMSATGTDGKAVSDYFDSALKTVYVKEITAPTGYKLNTEVYKVAVTAGKTMTVTATDERVTGKVKIAKIDKETLAFKAQGDSVLRGAVYGLYAKEDIVHPDGTTGVLYKQDSLIAQGVIGDDGTLEFSELYLGEMYVKEITPPEGYTLDTTKYEVSVTYEGQDVAEVTRDLTVKEQVKKQAFQLIKISEDGEQTETDLVAGAGFKVYLISDLTQVKNGKSRSQSV
;
A
#
# COMPACT_ATOMS: atom_id res chain seq x y z
N ALA A 1 -25.90 31.53 -22.95
CA ALA A 1 -27.27 32.07 -23.01
C ALA A 1 -28.17 31.21 -22.11
N ASN A 2 -28.68 31.86 -21.07
CA ASN A 2 -29.91 31.57 -20.29
C ASN A 2 -29.97 30.27 -19.48
N ALA A 3 -29.91 30.30 -18.17
CA ALA A 3 -30.68 30.99 -17.14
C ALA A 3 -32.08 30.42 -16.90
N PHE A 4 -32.33 30.16 -15.66
CA PHE A 4 -33.46 30.30 -14.76
C PHE A 4 -33.51 29.14 -13.77
N ALA A 5 -33.19 29.31 -12.46
CA ALA A 5 -33.85 30.07 -11.37
C ALA A 5 -35.22 29.44 -11.04
N ALA A 6 -35.45 29.09 -9.88
CA ALA A 6 -35.70 29.64 -8.56
C ALA A 6 -36.77 28.73 -7.93
N GLU A 7 -37.03 28.57 -6.73
CA GLU A 7 -37.16 29.26 -5.47
C GLU A 7 -37.80 28.31 -4.44
N GLN A 8 -37.33 28.35 -3.21
CA GLN A 8 -37.91 28.81 -1.93
C GLN A 8 -38.86 27.81 -1.27
N THR A 9 -38.89 27.53 0.00
CA THR A 9 -38.76 28.20 1.30
C THR A 9 -38.90 27.10 2.35
N GLY A 10 -38.49 27.11 3.56
CA GLY A 10 -38.32 28.06 4.60
C GLY A 10 -38.17 27.33 5.95
N SER A 11 -37.48 28.00 6.79
CA SER A 11 -37.61 28.29 8.24
C SER A 11 -37.32 27.19 9.28
N GLU A 12 -36.23 27.39 9.98
CA GLU A 12 -36.07 27.67 11.42
C GLU A 12 -36.64 26.70 12.45
N GLN A 13 -35.76 26.08 13.26
CA GLN A 13 -35.65 26.42 14.68
C GLN A 13 -34.43 25.77 15.33
N GLN A 14 -33.60 26.61 15.92
CA GLN A 14 -32.58 26.28 16.90
C GLN A 14 -33.21 25.72 18.17
N THR A 15 -32.64 24.72 18.76
CA THR A 15 -32.66 24.48 20.21
C THR A 15 -31.33 23.84 20.64
N GLU A 16 -30.55 24.64 21.37
CA GLU A 16 -29.47 24.14 22.23
C GLU A 16 -30.02 23.22 23.30
N VAL A 17 -29.40 22.06 23.46
CA VAL A 17 -29.41 21.33 24.75
C VAL A 17 -28.03 20.71 24.95
N GLN A 18 -27.33 21.22 25.97
CA GLN A 18 -26.23 20.52 26.62
C GLN A 18 -26.69 19.18 27.16
N ALA A 19 -25.97 18.13 26.86
CA ALA A 19 -26.04 16.89 27.62
C ALA A 19 -24.71 16.15 27.64
N SER A 20 -24.16 16.11 28.81
CA SER A 20 -23.26 15.13 29.45
C SER A 20 -22.87 13.91 28.65
N GLU A 21 -21.55 13.67 28.60
CA GLU A 21 -20.91 12.41 28.32
C GLU A 21 -21.49 11.27 29.16
N GLN A 22 -22.08 10.31 28.48
CA GLN A 22 -22.15 8.91 28.89
C GLN A 22 -21.91 8.07 27.66
N ALA A 23 -20.77 7.38 27.63
CA ALA A 23 -20.43 6.38 26.65
C ALA A 23 -21.50 5.24 26.72
N VAL A 24 -22.41 5.23 25.78
CA VAL A 24 -23.23 4.08 25.47
C VAL A 24 -22.61 3.39 24.27
N THR A 25 -21.87 2.33 24.52
CA THR A 25 -21.48 1.35 23.51
C THR A 25 -22.77 0.68 23.01
N SER A 26 -23.32 1.16 21.89
CA SER A 26 -24.30 0.41 21.13
C SER A 26 -23.56 -0.74 20.45
N GLN A 27 -23.75 -1.97 20.91
CA GLN A 27 -23.45 -3.18 20.15
C GLN A 27 -24.27 -3.11 18.86
N LYS A 28 -23.60 -2.79 17.77
CA LYS A 28 -24.11 -3.05 16.43
C LYS A 28 -24.08 -4.56 16.27
N ASP A 29 -25.16 -5.16 15.82
CA ASP A 29 -25.26 -6.59 15.50
C ASP A 29 -24.23 -6.85 14.37
N THR A 30 -23.02 -7.29 14.74
CA THR A 30 -21.94 -7.49 13.80
C THR A 30 -21.95 -8.94 13.33
N SER A 31 -21.94 -9.14 12.03
CA SER A 31 -21.88 -10.46 11.38
C SER A 31 -20.57 -11.21 11.67
N VAL A 32 -19.52 -10.48 12.12
CA VAL A 32 -18.21 -11.00 12.42
C VAL A 32 -18.01 -11.12 13.92
N THR A 33 -17.60 -12.30 14.38
CA THR A 33 -17.29 -12.58 15.78
C THR A 33 -15.89 -13.19 15.93
N ALA A 34 -15.32 -13.04 17.11
CA ALA A 34 -14.00 -13.60 17.44
C ALA A 34 -14.08 -14.27 18.81
N ASP A 35 -13.69 -15.55 18.86
CA ASP A 35 -13.61 -16.32 20.09
C ASP A 35 -12.26 -16.08 20.79
N ASP A 36 -12.28 -16.02 22.12
CA ASP A 36 -11.07 -16.05 22.91
C ASP A 36 -10.39 -17.42 22.79
N ILE A 37 -9.07 -17.44 22.70
CA ILE A 37 -8.29 -18.67 22.53
C ILE A 37 -7.20 -18.79 23.57
N THR A 38 -6.88 -20.05 23.93
CA THR A 38 -5.76 -20.38 24.80
C THR A 38 -4.86 -21.38 24.10
N LYS A 39 -3.56 -21.10 24.03
CA LYS A 39 -2.54 -21.95 23.39
C LYS A 39 -1.30 -22.07 24.27
N ALA A 40 -0.54 -23.14 24.11
CA ALA A 40 0.76 -23.25 24.77
C ALA A 40 1.81 -22.43 23.99
N VAL A 41 2.77 -21.83 24.71
CA VAL A 41 3.93 -21.13 24.11
C VAL A 41 4.74 -22.06 23.19
N SER A 42 4.73 -23.37 23.46
CA SER A 42 5.41 -24.40 22.69
C SER A 42 4.62 -24.92 21.47
N ASP A 43 3.44 -24.36 21.17
CA ASP A 43 2.64 -24.76 20.01
C ASP A 43 3.17 -24.12 18.73
N ASP A 44 4.14 -24.77 18.11
CA ASP A 44 4.76 -24.32 16.84
C ASP A 44 3.77 -24.31 15.65
N THR A 45 2.55 -24.81 15.82
CA THR A 45 1.51 -24.84 14.78
C THR A 45 0.60 -23.62 14.82
N PHE A 46 0.69 -22.83 15.88
CA PHE A 46 -0.14 -21.65 16.10
C PHE A 46 0.70 -20.36 16.13
N ALA A 47 0.39 -19.45 15.21
CA ALA A 47 0.92 -18.08 15.23
C ALA A 47 -0.26 -17.09 15.18
N VAL A 48 -0.41 -16.26 16.20
CA VAL A 48 -1.50 -15.27 16.33
C VAL A 48 -1.50 -14.33 15.11
N GLU A 49 -0.33 -14.01 14.58
CA GLU A 49 -0.11 -13.08 13.48
C GLU A 49 -0.74 -13.56 12.16
N THR A 50 -0.91 -14.85 12.00
CA THR A 50 -1.41 -15.46 10.76
C THR A 50 -2.64 -16.34 10.95
N SER A 51 -2.97 -16.70 12.21
CA SER A 51 -4.07 -17.61 12.50
C SER A 51 -5.42 -16.90 12.49
N MET A 52 -6.35 -17.42 11.70
CA MET A 52 -7.77 -17.05 11.72
C MET A 52 -8.62 -18.00 12.55
N GLU A 53 -8.01 -18.91 13.32
CA GLU A 53 -8.71 -19.83 14.23
C GLU A 53 -9.57 -19.04 15.22
N GLY A 54 -10.86 -19.38 15.36
CA GLY A 54 -11.82 -18.68 16.23
C GLY A 54 -12.32 -17.32 15.70
N ILE A 55 -11.97 -16.92 14.46
CA ILE A 55 -12.56 -15.77 13.79
C ILE A 55 -13.66 -16.27 12.86
N HIS A 56 -14.91 -15.88 13.13
CA HIS A 56 -16.10 -16.29 12.37
C HIS A 56 -16.57 -15.13 11.50
N TYR A 57 -16.47 -15.27 10.19
CA TYR A 57 -16.88 -14.26 9.21
C TYR A 57 -17.24 -14.89 7.87
N ASP A 58 -17.94 -14.15 7.04
CA ASP A 58 -18.32 -14.54 5.68
C ASP A 58 -17.34 -13.86 4.69
N ALA A 59 -16.37 -14.63 4.18
CA ALA A 59 -15.35 -14.11 3.27
C ALA A 59 -15.91 -13.57 1.94
N GLU A 60 -17.18 -13.83 1.60
CA GLU A 60 -17.85 -13.21 0.45
C GLU A 60 -18.36 -11.81 0.78
N LYS A 61 -18.57 -11.50 2.06
CA LYS A 61 -19.16 -10.24 2.54
C LYS A 61 -18.17 -9.33 3.24
N GLU A 62 -17.14 -9.89 3.92
CA GLU A 62 -16.19 -9.11 4.70
C GLU A 62 -14.75 -9.59 4.46
N ASP A 63 -13.81 -8.66 4.55
CA ASP A 63 -12.39 -8.92 4.70
C ASP A 63 -11.98 -8.64 6.15
N VAL A 64 -11.30 -9.59 6.81
CA VAL A 64 -10.87 -9.47 8.20
C VAL A 64 -9.34 -9.56 8.24
N THR A 65 -8.70 -8.57 8.86
CA THR A 65 -7.23 -8.48 8.93
C THR A 65 -6.78 -8.13 10.34
N LEU A 66 -5.75 -8.81 10.84
CA LEU A 66 -5.12 -8.48 12.12
C LEU A 66 -4.43 -7.11 12.03
N VAL A 67 -4.75 -6.22 12.96
CA VAL A 67 -4.20 -4.85 13.01
C VAL A 67 -3.13 -4.74 14.07
N SER A 68 -3.35 -5.32 15.25
CA SER A 68 -2.39 -5.25 16.36
C SER A 68 -2.61 -6.39 17.35
N ILE A 69 -1.51 -6.74 18.04
CA ILE A 69 -1.54 -7.62 19.23
C ILE A 69 -0.77 -6.89 20.31
N LYS A 70 -1.35 -6.79 21.51
CA LYS A 70 -0.73 -6.14 22.65
C LYS A 70 -1.02 -6.93 23.94
N ASP A 71 -0.17 -6.81 24.94
CA ASP A 71 -0.52 -7.34 26.26
C ASP A 71 -1.69 -6.55 26.90
N GLU A 72 -2.23 -7.02 28.02
CA GLU A 72 -3.38 -6.38 28.68
C GLU A 72 -3.10 -4.94 29.16
N ASN A 73 -1.83 -4.54 29.27
CA ASN A 73 -1.40 -3.21 29.67
C ASN A 73 -0.97 -2.33 28.48
N GLY A 74 -1.14 -2.83 27.24
CA GLY A 74 -0.78 -2.13 25.99
C GLY A 74 0.68 -2.30 25.57
N GLY A 75 1.46 -3.16 26.23
CA GLY A 75 2.83 -3.51 25.87
C GLY A 75 2.95 -4.41 24.63
N GLU A 76 4.18 -4.71 24.22
CA GLU A 76 4.45 -5.51 23.02
C GLU A 76 4.07 -7.00 23.22
N TYR A 77 3.60 -7.61 22.14
CA TYR A 77 3.33 -9.05 22.07
C TYR A 77 4.64 -9.84 21.91
N HIS A 78 4.77 -10.92 22.69
CA HIS A 78 5.88 -11.85 22.60
C HIS A 78 5.33 -13.27 22.45
N SER A 79 5.57 -13.89 21.31
CA SER A 79 5.06 -15.23 20.98
C SER A 79 5.70 -16.34 21.84
N ASP A 80 6.85 -16.06 22.45
CA ASP A 80 7.63 -16.97 23.32
C ASP A 80 7.37 -16.76 24.82
N LYS A 81 6.44 -15.89 25.19
CA LYS A 81 6.15 -15.53 26.58
C LYS A 81 4.70 -15.84 26.93
N ALA A 82 4.52 -16.63 27.99
CA ALA A 82 3.19 -16.85 28.58
C ALA A 82 2.59 -15.54 29.08
N GLY A 83 1.31 -15.34 28.82
CA GLY A 83 0.61 -14.13 29.18
C GLY A 83 -0.73 -14.01 28.45
N THR A 84 -1.46 -12.95 28.77
CA THR A 84 -2.70 -12.63 28.07
C THR A 84 -2.49 -11.43 27.17
N TYR A 85 -2.92 -11.57 25.93
CA TYR A 85 -2.78 -10.58 24.88
C TYR A 85 -4.14 -10.26 24.28
N ILE A 86 -4.31 -9.05 23.77
CA ILE A 86 -5.49 -8.59 23.04
C ILE A 86 -5.13 -8.45 21.58
N ALA A 87 -5.71 -9.27 20.74
CA ALA A 87 -5.60 -9.19 19.28
C ALA A 87 -6.77 -8.37 18.72
N THR A 88 -6.46 -7.33 17.94
CA THR A 88 -7.42 -6.44 17.31
C THR A 88 -7.44 -6.70 15.80
N TYR A 89 -8.62 -6.92 15.25
CA TYR A 89 -8.83 -7.15 13.82
C TYR A 89 -9.67 -6.02 13.22
N MET A 90 -9.30 -5.61 12.01
CA MET A 90 -10.11 -4.72 11.17
C MET A 90 -11.04 -5.54 10.30
N VAL A 91 -12.31 -5.20 10.31
CA VAL A 91 -13.35 -5.75 9.43
C VAL A 91 -13.70 -4.71 8.39
N VAL A 92 -13.58 -5.09 7.12
CA VAL A 92 -13.90 -4.24 5.97
C VAL A 92 -15.05 -4.90 5.19
N PRO A 93 -16.29 -4.39 5.32
CA PRO A 93 -17.42 -4.90 4.56
C PRO A 93 -17.30 -4.62 3.06
N LYS A 94 -17.61 -5.61 2.22
CA LYS A 94 -17.54 -5.49 0.74
C LYS A 94 -18.70 -4.68 0.14
N ASP A 95 -19.72 -4.44 0.91
CA ASP A 95 -20.86 -3.58 0.53
C ASP A 95 -20.57 -2.07 0.62
N LYS A 96 -19.33 -1.71 0.96
CA LYS A 96 -18.84 -0.33 1.16
C LYS A 96 -19.42 0.38 2.39
N SER A 97 -19.99 -0.32 3.34
CA SER A 97 -20.28 0.23 4.65
C SER A 97 -18.99 0.52 5.44
N ASP A 98 -19.09 1.29 6.52
CA ASP A 98 -17.94 1.68 7.32
C ASP A 98 -17.21 0.49 7.93
N SER A 99 -15.89 0.50 7.85
CA SER A 99 -15.01 -0.47 8.50
C SER A 99 -15.11 -0.34 10.03
N TYR A 100 -14.98 -1.45 10.73
CA TYR A 100 -14.99 -1.48 12.19
C TYR A 100 -13.95 -2.45 12.72
N THR A 101 -13.69 -2.43 14.03
CA THR A 101 -12.74 -3.34 14.66
C THR A 101 -13.44 -4.30 15.61
N ILE A 102 -12.93 -5.54 15.68
CA ILE A 102 -13.27 -6.52 16.70
C ILE A 102 -12.01 -6.92 17.45
N THR A 103 -12.14 -7.38 18.68
CA THR A 103 -11.01 -7.83 19.51
C THR A 103 -11.28 -9.22 20.05
N ARG A 104 -10.21 -9.98 20.30
CA ARG A 104 -10.26 -11.20 21.08
C ARG A 104 -9.09 -11.29 22.06
N LYS A 105 -9.26 -12.05 23.12
CA LYS A 105 -8.23 -12.39 24.07
C LYS A 105 -7.49 -13.64 23.61
N VAL A 106 -6.16 -13.57 23.63
CA VAL A 106 -5.25 -14.68 23.34
C VAL A 106 -4.43 -14.96 24.59
N THR A 107 -4.58 -16.13 25.17
CA THR A 107 -3.83 -16.54 26.36
C THR A 107 -2.76 -17.55 25.94
N LEU A 108 -1.48 -17.21 26.15
CA LEU A 108 -0.36 -18.13 25.99
C LEU A 108 0.03 -18.73 27.35
N THR A 109 0.17 -20.05 27.44
CA THR A 109 0.50 -20.78 28.68
C THR A 109 1.83 -21.51 28.58
N ASP A 110 2.57 -21.65 29.66
CA ASP A 110 3.89 -22.31 29.67
C ASP A 110 3.83 -23.83 29.48
N THR A 111 2.66 -24.45 29.73
CA THR A 111 2.43 -25.89 29.56
C THR A 111 0.95 -26.16 29.22
N GLU A 112 0.67 -27.27 28.55
CA GLU A 112 -0.71 -27.68 28.21
C GLU A 112 -1.66 -27.56 29.42
N GLY A 113 -2.41 -26.49 29.50
CA GLY A 113 -3.68 -26.43 30.22
C GLY A 113 -3.72 -25.92 31.63
N GLN A 114 -2.79 -25.12 32.16
CA GLN A 114 -3.00 -24.48 33.48
C GLN A 114 -2.73 -22.97 33.45
N ALA A 115 -3.79 -22.21 33.65
CA ALA A 115 -3.73 -20.76 33.89
C ALA A 115 -3.26 -20.54 35.35
N HIS A 116 -2.15 -19.81 35.54
CA HIS A 116 -1.76 -19.35 36.85
C HIS A 116 -2.54 -18.10 37.25
N SER A 117 -3.38 -18.24 38.28
CA SER A 117 -3.89 -17.12 39.06
C SER A 117 -2.89 -16.85 40.18
N GLU A 118 -2.43 -15.62 40.30
CA GLU A 118 -1.59 -15.16 41.42
C GLU A 118 -2.38 -15.19 42.71
N GLU A 119 -1.93 -15.95 43.71
CA GLU A 119 -2.17 -15.72 45.11
C GLU A 119 -0.88 -15.89 45.94
N ASN A 120 -0.69 -14.90 46.81
CA ASN A 120 0.40 -14.67 47.71
C ASN A 120 0.75 -15.85 48.67
N GLY A 121 2.02 -15.97 48.99
CA GLY A 121 2.41 -16.46 50.30
C GLY A 121 3.71 -17.23 50.43
N GLY A 122 4.75 -16.58 50.92
CA GLY A 122 5.53 -17.05 52.06
C GLY A 122 6.72 -18.00 51.86
N GLU A 123 7.89 -17.41 52.13
CA GLU A 123 9.01 -17.92 52.94
C GLU A 123 9.99 -19.02 52.50
N LYS A 124 11.25 -18.52 52.40
CA LYS A 124 12.55 -19.04 52.96
C LYS A 124 13.18 -20.34 52.41
N GLN A 125 14.36 -20.28 51.93
CA GLN A 125 15.71 -20.41 52.52
C GLN A 125 16.78 -20.91 51.52
N LYS A 126 17.87 -20.11 51.46
CA LYS A 126 19.31 -20.40 51.58
C LYS A 126 19.94 -21.68 50.99
N SER A 127 20.96 -21.53 50.18
CA SER A 127 22.39 -21.73 50.51
C SER A 127 23.27 -21.69 49.25
N ASP A 128 24.23 -20.82 49.30
CA ASP A 128 25.69 -20.91 49.11
C ASP A 128 26.26 -21.93 48.12
N THR A 129 27.08 -21.46 47.19
CA THR A 129 28.55 -21.48 47.18
C THR A 129 29.13 -21.03 45.82
N GLU A 130 30.07 -20.13 45.95
CA GLU A 130 31.24 -19.71 45.18
C GLU A 130 31.67 -20.50 43.94
N SER A 131 32.12 -19.81 42.87
CA SER A 131 33.52 -19.40 42.56
C SER A 131 33.67 -18.84 41.13
N GLU A 132 34.31 -17.68 41.04
CA GLU A 132 35.36 -17.19 40.15
C GLU A 132 35.36 -17.65 38.67
N ASP A 133 35.45 -16.83 37.61
CA ASP A 133 36.45 -15.83 37.23
C ASP A 133 36.21 -15.37 35.76
N ASP A 134 36.50 -14.12 35.55
CA ASP A 134 37.10 -13.45 34.41
C ASP A 134 36.32 -13.09 33.11
N SER A 135 36.31 -11.78 32.93
CA SER A 135 36.46 -10.96 31.70
C SER A 135 35.40 -11.02 30.61
N ASP A 136 34.67 -10.00 30.48
CA ASP A 136 34.64 -8.96 29.43
C ASP A 136 33.35 -8.16 29.51
N SER A 137 33.48 -6.85 29.37
CA SER A 137 32.42 -5.88 29.56
C SER A 137 31.27 -6.03 28.60
N PRO A 138 30.02 -6.00 29.04
CA PRO A 138 28.91 -5.60 28.20
C PRO A 138 28.35 -4.25 28.61
N VAL A 139 27.98 -3.51 27.61
CA VAL A 139 27.16 -2.31 27.65
C VAL A 139 25.94 -2.56 28.53
N GLN A 140 25.84 -1.86 29.63
CA GLN A 140 24.68 -1.95 30.52
C GLN A 140 23.53 -1.10 29.98
N ASN A 141 22.47 -1.76 29.57
CA ASN A 141 21.13 -1.18 29.51
C ASN A 141 20.65 -0.94 30.94
N TYR A 142 20.38 0.31 31.27
CA TYR A 142 19.75 0.65 32.53
C TYR A 142 18.24 0.53 32.37
N THR A 143 17.70 -0.52 32.94
CA THR A 143 16.28 -0.63 33.30
C THR A 143 16.19 -0.51 34.83
N ASP A 144 15.29 0.39 35.23
CA ASP A 144 14.63 0.50 36.53
C ASP A 144 15.45 0.25 37.82
N VAL A 145 15.78 1.36 38.49
CA VAL A 145 16.15 1.33 39.90
C VAL A 145 14.84 1.29 40.73
N GLU A 146 14.44 0.12 41.13
CA GLU A 146 13.48 0.00 42.25
C GLU A 146 14.15 0.50 43.51
N ILE A 147 13.70 1.65 44.03
CA ILE A 147 14.12 2.17 45.33
C ILE A 147 13.08 1.74 46.34
N GLU A 148 13.38 0.73 47.12
CA GLU A 148 12.61 0.42 48.35
C GLU A 148 12.83 1.55 49.36
N THR A 149 11.79 2.33 49.69
CA THR A 149 11.83 3.40 50.65
C THR A 149 11.09 2.98 51.94
N SER A 150 11.75 3.05 53.07
CA SER A 150 11.07 3.09 54.36
C SER A 150 10.56 4.50 54.63
N GLU A 151 9.32 4.66 55.11
CA GLU A 151 8.61 5.93 55.27
C GLU A 151 9.19 6.92 56.29
N GLU A 152 10.36 6.66 56.91
CA GLU A 152 10.92 7.47 57.98
C GLU A 152 12.23 8.22 57.65
N ASP A 153 12.69 8.24 56.41
CA ASP A 153 13.95 8.90 56.03
C ASP A 153 13.71 10.19 55.25
N ALA A 154 14.26 11.32 55.72
CA ALA A 154 14.17 12.62 55.05
C ALA A 154 14.68 12.59 53.59
N SER A 155 15.60 11.68 53.28
CA SER A 155 16.07 11.42 51.90
C SER A 155 14.99 10.78 51.05
N ALA A 156 14.10 9.95 51.59
CA ALA A 156 12.99 9.33 50.88
C ALA A 156 11.92 10.36 50.50
N GLN A 157 11.66 11.31 51.39
CA GLN A 157 10.73 12.42 51.11
C GLN A 157 11.26 13.32 49.98
N ALA A 158 12.54 13.66 50.00
CA ALA A 158 13.18 14.45 48.93
C ALA A 158 13.19 13.72 47.58
N ILE A 159 13.34 12.37 47.56
CA ILE A 159 13.26 11.56 46.33
C ILE A 159 11.81 11.49 45.86
N LYS A 160 10.82 11.43 46.73
CA LYS A 160 9.40 11.45 46.34
C LYS A 160 9.01 12.80 45.69
N GLU A 161 9.40 13.91 46.31
CA GLU A 161 9.19 15.26 45.77
C GLU A 161 9.89 15.43 44.42
N LEU A 162 11.11 14.90 44.26
CA LEU A 162 11.81 14.90 42.99
C LEU A 162 11.11 14.06 41.89
N LYS A 163 10.53 12.92 42.28
CA LYS A 163 9.73 12.10 41.37
C LYS A 163 8.45 12.82 40.93
N GLU A 164 7.74 13.43 41.85
CA GLU A 164 6.55 14.26 41.56
C GLU A 164 6.89 15.43 40.64
N ASP A 165 8.00 16.12 40.88
CA ASP A 165 8.48 17.22 40.00
C ASP A 165 8.91 16.72 38.63
N ILE A 166 9.42 15.50 38.50
CA ILE A 166 9.75 14.86 37.20
C ILE A 166 8.47 14.47 36.45
N GLU A 167 7.48 13.87 37.13
CA GLU A 167 6.19 13.47 36.54
C GLU A 167 5.35 14.69 36.13
N GLU A 168 5.43 15.81 36.88
CA GLU A 168 4.79 17.08 36.54
C GLU A 168 5.54 17.88 35.46
N GLY A 169 6.71 17.39 34.99
CA GLY A 169 7.54 18.04 33.98
C GLY A 169 8.30 19.27 34.50
N ASN A 170 8.36 19.46 35.81
CA ASN A 170 9.06 20.57 36.46
C ASN A 170 10.57 20.35 36.54
N VAL A 171 11.02 19.09 36.47
CA VAL A 171 12.44 18.69 36.45
C VAL A 171 12.69 17.74 35.28
N MET A 172 13.65 18.06 34.43
CA MET A 172 14.11 17.15 33.38
C MET A 172 15.08 16.12 33.94
N VAL A 173 14.84 14.83 33.64
CA VAL A 173 15.82 13.78 33.88
C VAL A 173 16.88 13.84 32.78
N LEU A 174 18.04 14.36 33.08
CA LEU A 174 19.18 14.43 32.17
C LEU A 174 19.86 13.04 32.06
N SER A 175 20.58 12.78 30.96
CA SER A 175 21.37 11.57 30.79
C SER A 175 22.39 11.36 31.93
N ALA A 176 22.91 10.16 32.11
CA ALA A 176 23.87 9.89 33.19
C ALA A 176 25.11 10.80 33.18
N ALA A 177 25.57 11.22 31.99
CA ALA A 177 26.65 12.18 31.84
C ALA A 177 26.23 13.61 32.22
N GLU A 178 25.00 14.00 31.91
CA GLU A 178 24.41 15.29 32.24
C GLU A 178 23.97 15.40 33.70
N ARG A 179 23.54 14.28 34.33
CA ARG A 179 23.27 14.22 35.77
C ARG A 179 24.51 14.50 36.63
N ALA A 180 25.69 14.13 36.14
CA ALA A 180 26.95 14.46 36.84
C ALA A 180 27.24 15.96 36.84
N THR A 181 26.65 16.73 35.92
CA THR A 181 26.80 18.21 35.86
C THR A 181 25.63 18.96 36.46
N SER A 182 24.46 18.35 36.68
CA SER A 182 23.24 19.04 37.14
C SER A 182 22.97 18.94 38.62
N SER A 183 23.48 17.93 39.35
CA SER A 183 23.43 17.88 40.78
C SER A 183 24.48 18.79 41.38
N GLY A 184 24.14 20.08 41.50
CA GLY A 184 25.00 21.07 42.15
C GLY A 184 26.25 21.44 41.33
N SER A 185 26.10 21.83 40.06
CA SER A 185 27.23 22.39 39.34
C SER A 185 27.74 23.62 40.07
N THR A 186 29.01 23.57 40.47
CA THR A 186 29.68 24.72 41.07
C THR A 186 29.84 25.77 39.99
N VAL A 187 29.22 26.95 40.15
CA VAL A 187 29.32 28.09 39.28
C VAL A 187 30.09 29.23 39.96
N THR A 188 30.72 30.07 39.16
CA THR A 188 31.49 31.19 39.66
C THR A 188 30.62 32.46 39.65
N LEU A 189 30.31 32.97 40.82
CA LEU A 189 29.68 34.27 41.01
C LEU A 189 30.74 35.35 41.07
N THR A 190 30.60 36.40 40.27
CA THR A 190 31.42 37.61 40.34
C THR A 190 30.54 38.80 40.71
N LYS A 191 30.88 39.43 41.81
CA LYS A 191 30.30 40.68 42.27
C LYS A 191 31.08 41.85 41.62
N GLY A 192 30.45 42.53 40.70
CA GLY A 192 31.04 43.64 39.97
C GLY A 192 30.82 44.99 40.65
N ARG A 193 30.76 46.03 39.84
CA ARG A 193 30.58 47.42 40.31
C ARG A 193 29.22 47.67 40.99
N THR A 194 29.20 48.66 41.86
CA THR A 194 27.95 49.13 42.47
C THR A 194 27.13 49.90 41.41
N ILE A 195 25.81 49.66 41.41
CA ILE A 195 24.81 50.36 40.64
C ILE A 195 23.85 51.04 41.62
N TYR A 196 23.72 52.35 41.46
CA TYR A 196 22.75 53.15 42.26
C TYR A 196 21.39 53.16 41.55
N TYR A 197 20.33 53.05 42.34
CA TYR A 197 18.98 53.18 41.82
C TYR A 197 18.76 54.63 41.39
N PRO A 198 17.99 54.88 40.34
CA PRO A 198 17.54 56.22 40.00
C PRO A 198 16.84 56.86 41.20
N SER A 199 17.14 58.16 41.51
CA SER A 199 16.57 58.82 42.65
C SER A 199 15.03 58.89 42.67
N TYR A 200 14.40 58.80 41.52
CA TYR A 200 12.94 58.72 41.39
C TYR A 200 12.33 57.33 41.73
N ILE A 201 13.16 56.28 41.95
CA ILE A 201 12.76 54.98 42.47
C ILE A 201 13.06 54.90 43.98
N GLY A 202 14.16 55.50 44.43
CA GLY A 202 14.61 55.52 45.83
C GLY A 202 16.12 55.47 45.95
N ASN A 203 16.63 55.75 47.16
CA ASN A 203 18.08 55.83 47.48
C ASN A 203 18.62 54.39 47.83
N TYR A 204 18.55 53.49 46.89
CA TYR A 204 19.01 52.11 47.06
C TYR A 204 20.20 51.82 46.13
N LEU A 205 20.88 50.73 46.35
CA LEU A 205 21.96 50.26 45.48
C LEU A 205 21.90 48.73 45.32
N THR A 206 22.43 48.28 44.22
CA THR A 206 22.70 46.87 43.96
C THR A 206 24.13 46.72 43.39
N CYS A 207 24.53 45.53 42.98
CA CYS A 207 25.79 45.32 42.26
C CYS A 207 25.48 44.65 40.91
N LEU A 208 26.31 44.94 39.94
CA LEU A 208 26.32 44.13 38.70
C LEU A 208 26.86 42.74 39.01
N PHE A 209 26.00 41.75 39.05
CA PHE A 209 26.42 40.36 39.23
C PHE A 209 26.58 39.64 37.89
N THR A 210 27.54 38.76 37.83
CA THR A 210 27.65 37.78 36.76
C THR A 210 27.90 36.40 37.31
N VAL A 211 27.31 35.40 36.66
CA VAL A 211 27.57 33.97 36.91
C VAL A 211 28.16 33.38 35.64
N ASN A 212 29.35 32.79 35.74
CA ASN A 212 30.10 32.31 34.58
C ASN A 212 30.19 33.33 33.43
N GLY A 213 30.30 34.65 33.79
CA GLY A 213 30.35 35.77 32.86
C GLY A 213 29.01 36.22 32.28
N LYS A 214 27.88 35.61 32.63
CA LYS A 214 26.52 36.01 32.22
C LYS A 214 25.89 36.89 33.30
N ILE A 215 25.15 37.94 32.88
CA ILE A 215 24.46 38.85 33.82
C ILE A 215 23.50 38.05 34.71
N ALA A 216 23.58 38.33 36.01
CA ALA A 216 22.80 37.67 37.04
C ALA A 216 22.20 38.72 37.99
N TYR A 217 21.17 38.33 38.73
CA TYR A 217 20.37 39.23 39.55
C TYR A 217 20.19 38.70 40.97
N CYS A 218 20.28 39.60 41.94
CA CYS A 218 19.81 39.32 43.30
C CYS A 218 18.30 39.08 43.32
N LEU A 219 17.86 38.05 44.03
CA LEU A 219 16.45 37.66 44.08
C LEU A 219 15.75 37.97 45.41
N GLN A 220 16.52 38.41 46.42
CA GLN A 220 16.02 38.73 47.76
C GLN A 220 16.67 40.01 48.26
N SER A 221 16.25 41.14 47.65
CA SER A 221 16.84 42.45 47.88
C SER A 221 16.88 42.91 49.34
N GLN A 222 16.08 42.33 50.23
CA GLN A 222 16.11 42.56 51.68
C GLN A 222 17.30 41.91 52.41
N LYS A 223 18.03 41.01 51.79
CA LYS A 223 19.21 40.35 52.36
C LYS A 223 20.52 40.99 51.86
N ALA A 224 21.62 40.74 52.56
CA ALA A 224 22.93 41.26 52.13
C ALA A 224 23.43 40.60 50.86
N SER A 225 24.07 41.36 49.98
CA SER A 225 24.72 40.86 48.76
C SER A 225 25.77 39.80 49.07
N PRO A 226 25.84 38.65 48.34
CA PRO A 226 26.89 37.67 48.51
C PRO A 226 28.23 38.16 47.98
N PRO A 227 29.36 37.70 48.51
CA PRO A 227 30.68 37.98 47.91
C PRO A 227 30.89 37.17 46.64
N SER A 228 31.89 37.55 45.82
CA SER A 228 32.39 36.72 44.74
C SER A 228 32.88 35.36 45.27
N GLY A 229 32.63 34.29 44.54
CA GLY A 229 33.05 32.96 44.96
C GLY A 229 32.40 31.85 44.11
N SER A 230 32.66 30.64 44.52
CA SER A 230 32.04 29.45 43.95
C SER A 230 30.79 29.02 44.75
N TYR A 231 29.70 28.86 44.10
CA TYR A 231 28.39 28.50 44.66
C TYR A 231 27.77 27.32 43.96
N VAL A 232 26.91 26.59 44.66
CA VAL A 232 26.09 25.57 44.03
C VAL A 232 24.85 26.20 43.42
N ALA A 233 24.59 25.89 42.17
CA ALA A 233 23.40 26.34 41.44
C ALA A 233 22.36 25.22 41.39
N GLN A 234 21.10 25.57 41.54
CA GLN A 234 19.95 24.70 41.42
C GLN A 234 19.07 25.18 40.23
N VAL A 235 18.44 24.26 39.53
CA VAL A 235 17.47 24.59 38.47
C VAL A 235 16.13 24.96 39.11
N LEU A 236 15.54 26.07 38.70
CA LEU A 236 14.23 26.56 39.15
C LEU A 236 13.34 26.91 37.94
N ASP A 237 13.04 25.96 37.08
CA ASP A 237 12.22 26.18 35.89
C ASP A 237 10.72 26.26 36.21
N SER A 238 10.30 25.90 37.42
CA SER A 238 8.91 26.05 37.90
C SER A 238 8.45 27.54 38.04
N ASN A 239 9.39 28.44 38.32
CA ASN A 239 9.06 29.90 38.40
C ASN A 239 9.05 30.54 37.00
N LYS A 240 7.91 30.45 36.32
CA LYS A 240 7.75 30.94 34.94
C LYS A 240 7.96 32.44 34.79
N ASN A 241 7.59 33.22 35.80
CA ASN A 241 7.78 34.68 35.78
C ASN A 241 9.26 35.05 35.90
N LEU A 242 9.99 34.39 36.80
CA LEU A 242 11.45 34.57 36.89
C LEU A 242 12.15 34.19 35.59
N GLN A 243 11.75 33.05 35.01
CA GLN A 243 12.26 32.59 33.73
C GLN A 243 12.08 33.63 32.61
N LYS A 244 10.88 34.24 32.50
CA LYS A 244 10.60 35.33 31.54
C LYS A 244 11.45 36.56 31.79
N VAL A 245 11.57 36.98 33.05
CA VAL A 245 12.39 38.15 33.43
C VAL A 245 13.85 37.94 33.06
N LEU A 246 14.42 36.81 33.40
CA LEU A 246 15.83 36.51 33.10
C LEU A 246 16.10 36.36 31.60
N TYR A 247 15.12 35.93 30.82
CA TYR A 247 15.26 35.81 29.38
C TYR A 247 15.03 37.11 28.63
N TYR A 248 13.97 37.85 28.95
CA TYR A 248 13.56 39.07 28.23
C TYR A 248 14.11 40.38 28.84
N GLY A 249 14.60 40.29 30.06
CA GLY A 249 15.20 41.44 30.76
C GLY A 249 16.60 41.79 30.24
N TYR A 250 17.20 42.77 30.84
CA TYR A 250 18.54 43.28 30.47
C TYR A 250 19.59 42.16 30.57
N GLY A 251 20.37 41.98 29.51
CA GLY A 251 21.38 40.90 29.43
C GLY A 251 20.84 39.50 29.17
N GLY A 252 19.53 39.33 29.10
CA GLY A 252 18.91 38.08 28.69
C GLY A 252 19.01 37.82 27.17
N ALA A 253 18.85 36.59 26.77
CA ALA A 253 18.99 36.20 25.36
C ALA A 253 17.90 36.77 24.44
N GLY A 254 16.68 36.98 24.96
CA GLY A 254 15.56 37.62 24.28
C GLY A 254 15.37 39.05 24.67
N ASN A 255 16.39 39.75 25.13
CA ASN A 255 16.39 41.08 25.71
C ASN A 255 15.47 42.08 24.96
N LEU A 256 14.42 42.55 25.63
CA LEU A 256 13.44 43.50 25.12
C LEU A 256 13.65 44.92 25.68
N THR A 257 14.67 45.17 26.54
CA THR A 257 14.88 46.47 27.19
C THR A 257 15.27 47.58 26.20
N GLY A 258 15.90 47.20 25.07
CA GLY A 258 16.24 48.19 24.03
C GLY A 258 14.99 48.83 23.39
N SER A 259 13.90 48.07 23.25
CA SER A 259 12.64 48.59 22.73
C SER A 259 11.73 49.17 23.82
N TYR A 260 11.52 48.44 24.92
CA TYR A 260 10.57 48.85 25.96
C TYR A 260 11.09 49.96 26.87
N LEU A 261 12.38 49.92 27.25
CA LEU A 261 13.05 50.91 28.06
C LEU A 261 13.96 51.81 27.23
N SER A 262 13.52 52.17 26.01
CA SER A 262 14.26 53.06 25.14
C SER A 262 14.45 54.44 25.85
N GLY A 263 15.68 54.98 25.80
CA GLY A 263 16.03 56.22 26.53
C GLY A 263 16.48 56.03 27.97
N LYS A 264 16.39 54.84 28.56
CA LYS A 264 16.99 54.48 29.84
C LYS A 264 18.45 54.10 29.65
N THR A 265 19.27 54.46 30.64
CA THR A 265 20.69 54.03 30.70
C THR A 265 20.78 52.53 30.94
N GLU A 266 21.94 51.92 30.67
CA GLU A 266 22.18 50.49 30.92
C GLU A 266 22.04 50.14 32.41
N ASP A 267 22.43 51.08 33.31
CA ASP A 267 22.24 50.88 34.73
C ASP A 267 20.76 50.93 35.15
N GLU A 268 19.98 51.83 34.56
CA GLU A 268 18.54 51.85 34.78
C GLU A 268 17.86 50.58 34.26
N LYS A 269 18.23 50.11 33.08
CA LYS A 269 17.71 48.82 32.52
C LYS A 269 18.04 47.67 33.43
N TYR A 270 19.28 47.61 33.98
CA TYR A 270 19.66 46.60 34.95
C TYR A 270 18.83 46.71 36.23
N VAL A 271 18.63 47.90 36.80
CA VAL A 271 17.83 48.11 38.00
C VAL A 271 16.39 47.69 37.80
N TYR A 272 15.75 48.07 36.69
CA TYR A 272 14.38 47.66 36.36
C TYR A 272 14.24 46.14 36.29
N THR A 273 15.19 45.49 35.64
CA THR A 273 15.20 44.02 35.54
C THR A 273 15.51 43.36 36.86
N HIS A 274 16.40 43.94 37.68
CA HIS A 274 16.71 43.47 39.01
C HIS A 274 15.48 43.50 39.94
N ILE A 275 14.71 44.61 39.93
CA ILE A 275 13.47 44.72 40.71
C ILE A 275 12.44 43.68 40.21
N ALA A 276 12.32 43.50 38.87
CA ALA A 276 11.43 42.52 38.28
C ALA A 276 11.81 41.07 38.66
N ALA A 277 13.11 40.75 38.67
CA ALA A 277 13.59 39.42 39.09
C ALA A 277 13.35 39.16 40.59
N SER A 278 13.64 40.14 41.42
CA SER A 278 13.36 40.07 42.86
C SER A 278 11.87 39.90 43.14
N TYR A 279 10.99 40.65 42.44
CA TYR A 279 9.53 40.50 42.57
C TYR A 279 9.03 39.14 42.06
N ALA A 280 9.53 38.66 40.93
CA ALA A 280 9.18 37.36 40.40
C ALA A 280 9.55 36.19 41.35
N TYR A 281 10.61 36.34 42.13
CA TYR A 281 11.10 35.34 43.09
C TYR A 281 10.49 35.49 44.46
N ALA A 282 10.43 36.68 45.04
CA ALA A 282 10.06 36.93 46.43
C ALA A 282 8.74 37.68 46.63
N GLY A 283 8.02 37.97 45.56
CA GLY A 283 6.79 38.78 45.61
C GLY A 283 7.07 40.20 46.06
N GLU A 284 6.15 40.79 46.82
CA GLU A 284 6.27 42.18 47.32
C GLU A 284 7.52 42.42 48.17
N ALA A 285 8.04 41.41 48.86
CA ALA A 285 9.30 41.50 49.56
C ALA A 285 10.49 41.86 48.68
N GLY A 286 10.39 41.58 47.34
CA GLY A 286 11.37 41.96 46.32
C GLY A 286 11.50 43.45 46.08
N PHE A 287 10.54 44.29 46.51
CA PHE A 287 10.60 45.74 46.35
C PHE A 287 11.49 46.46 47.39
N THR A 288 11.85 45.79 48.43
CA THR A 288 12.85 46.19 49.45
C THR A 288 12.77 47.67 49.84
N GLY A 289 11.65 48.07 50.40
CA GLY A 289 11.48 49.40 50.94
C GLY A 289 11.31 50.49 49.86
N CYS A 290 11.34 50.15 48.55
CA CYS A 290 10.90 51.08 47.53
C CYS A 290 9.41 51.39 47.73
N ASN A 291 9.05 52.67 47.59
CA ASN A 291 7.65 53.02 47.60
C ASN A 291 6.93 52.51 46.36
N TYR A 292 5.82 51.78 46.54
CA TYR A 292 5.07 51.20 45.43
C TYR A 292 4.62 52.26 44.40
N ASN A 293 4.14 53.42 44.87
CA ASN A 293 3.72 54.49 43.98
C ASN A 293 4.87 55.08 43.17
N ASP A 294 6.09 55.14 43.73
CA ASP A 294 7.28 55.58 42.99
C ASP A 294 7.63 54.56 41.90
N LEU A 295 7.50 53.25 42.18
CA LEU A 295 7.68 52.17 41.17
C LEU A 295 6.62 52.24 40.06
N VAL A 296 5.37 52.56 40.41
CA VAL A 296 4.31 52.81 39.40
C VAL A 296 4.63 54.00 38.54
N ASN A 297 4.95 55.15 39.17
CA ASN A 297 5.26 56.42 38.48
C ASN A 297 6.52 56.26 37.59
N ALA A 298 7.51 55.49 38.02
CA ALA A 298 8.71 55.22 37.26
C ALA A 298 8.46 54.27 36.09
N GLY A 299 7.31 53.61 36.04
CA GLY A 299 6.99 52.61 35.02
C GLY A 299 7.59 51.21 35.29
N VAL A 300 8.14 50.96 36.49
CA VAL A 300 8.72 49.65 36.88
C VAL A 300 7.65 48.57 36.93
N ILE A 301 6.49 48.86 37.53
CA ILE A 301 5.38 47.93 37.62
C ILE A 301 4.83 47.58 36.22
N ALA A 302 4.72 48.58 35.33
CA ALA A 302 4.30 48.36 33.96
C ALA A 302 5.31 47.46 33.19
N TYR A 303 6.62 47.65 33.44
CA TYR A 303 7.67 46.79 32.87
C TYR A 303 7.61 45.36 33.39
N ILE A 304 7.39 45.13 34.68
CA ILE A 304 7.19 43.82 35.30
C ILE A 304 6.02 43.11 34.60
N ASN A 305 4.85 43.77 34.50
CA ASN A 305 3.67 43.22 33.84
C ASN A 305 3.92 42.93 32.36
N TYR A 306 4.66 43.77 31.68
CA TYR A 306 5.08 43.52 30.29
C TYR A 306 5.92 42.26 30.15
N LEU A 307 6.91 42.05 31.01
CA LEU A 307 7.74 40.84 31.01
C LEU A 307 6.93 39.57 31.35
N PHE A 308 6.04 39.66 32.34
CA PHE A 308 5.18 38.54 32.73
C PHE A 308 4.18 38.15 31.64
N GLY A 309 3.76 39.11 30.83
CA GLY A 309 2.87 38.90 29.68
C GLY A 309 3.56 38.26 28.47
N GLN A 310 4.90 38.17 28.44
CA GLN A 310 5.59 37.51 27.34
C GLN A 310 5.35 35.98 27.35
N GLU A 311 5.52 35.35 26.21
CA GLU A 311 5.56 33.90 26.15
C GLU A 311 6.75 33.33 26.96
N GLU A 312 6.68 32.07 27.36
CA GLU A 312 7.85 31.44 27.94
C GLU A 312 9.03 31.42 26.94
N PRO A 313 10.28 31.42 27.40
CA PRO A 313 11.44 31.27 26.53
C PRO A 313 11.29 30.07 25.61
N PRO A 314 11.72 30.18 24.33
CA PRO A 314 11.58 29.06 23.41
C PRO A 314 12.40 27.86 23.86
N LYS A 315 11.84 26.68 23.71
CA LYS A 315 12.47 25.42 24.08
C LYS A 315 13.09 24.75 22.85
N GLY A 316 14.33 24.32 22.97
CA GLY A 316 15.07 23.65 21.89
C GLY A 316 14.77 22.17 21.78
N GLU A 317 14.28 21.52 22.86
CA GLU A 317 14.01 20.09 22.86
C GLU A 317 12.92 19.76 21.83
N LEU A 318 13.20 18.71 21.07
CA LEU A 318 12.28 18.12 20.12
C LEU A 318 12.26 16.61 20.30
N SER A 319 11.13 16.00 20.11
CA SER A 319 10.99 14.55 20.09
C SER A 319 10.06 14.11 18.97
N LEU A 320 10.24 12.89 18.46
CA LEU A 320 9.39 12.29 17.45
C LEU A 320 8.56 11.17 18.08
N SER A 321 7.28 11.06 17.72
CA SER A 321 6.40 9.99 18.18
C SER A 321 6.88 8.60 17.76
N SER A 322 7.68 8.51 16.69
CA SER A 322 8.35 7.28 16.25
C SER A 322 9.62 7.62 15.48
N THR A 323 10.65 6.81 15.65
CA THR A 323 11.95 6.95 14.98
C THR A 323 12.24 5.86 13.94
N LYS A 324 11.45 4.76 13.95
CA LYS A 324 11.53 3.68 12.96
C LYS A 324 10.16 3.47 12.35
N LEU A 325 10.07 3.59 11.06
CA LEU A 325 8.81 3.58 10.32
C LEU A 325 8.85 2.50 9.27
N ASN A 326 7.84 1.64 9.25
CA ASN A 326 7.59 0.72 8.17
C ASN A 326 6.48 1.29 7.29
N ALA A 327 6.75 1.46 6.00
CA ALA A 327 5.74 1.90 5.06
C ALA A 327 4.67 0.82 4.88
N VAL A 328 3.44 1.25 4.64
CA VAL A 328 2.30 0.40 4.32
C VAL A 328 1.73 0.78 2.97
N ARG A 329 1.10 -0.16 2.29
CA ARG A 329 0.40 0.10 1.03
C ARG A 329 -0.86 0.94 1.29
N ASP A 330 -1.06 1.97 0.45
CA ASP A 330 -2.25 2.81 0.43
C ASP A 330 -2.71 2.99 -1.04
N GLY A 331 -3.57 2.09 -1.49
CA GLY A 331 -3.95 2.02 -2.90
C GLY A 331 -2.76 1.76 -3.83
N ASN A 332 -2.45 2.72 -4.68
CA ASN A 332 -1.35 2.65 -5.65
C ASN A 332 -0.05 3.28 -5.18
N ILE A 333 0.02 3.71 -3.93
CA ILE A 333 1.22 4.26 -3.30
C ILE A 333 1.53 3.50 -2.00
N GLN A 334 2.69 3.77 -1.45
CA GLN A 334 3.03 3.40 -0.08
C GLN A 334 3.24 4.65 0.76
N LYS A 335 2.91 4.57 2.03
CA LYS A 335 3.08 5.68 2.98
C LYS A 335 3.56 5.20 4.34
N THR A 336 4.26 6.08 5.07
CA THR A 336 4.59 5.83 6.47
C THR A 336 3.37 6.05 7.36
N PRO A 337 3.36 5.47 8.58
CA PRO A 337 2.51 5.97 9.65
C PRO A 337 2.72 7.48 9.87
N ASN A 338 1.74 8.12 10.47
CA ASN A 338 1.86 9.52 10.87
C ASN A 338 2.92 9.68 11.97
N ILE A 339 3.71 10.74 11.88
CA ILE A 339 4.74 11.10 12.84
C ILE A 339 4.40 12.47 13.39
N THR A 340 4.45 12.64 14.71
CA THR A 340 4.29 13.95 15.34
C THR A 340 5.65 14.43 15.86
N LEU A 341 6.05 15.64 15.49
CA LEU A 341 7.18 16.34 16.09
C LEU A 341 6.67 17.10 17.31
N SER A 342 7.01 16.61 18.50
CA SER A 342 6.67 17.29 19.76
C SER A 342 7.75 18.28 20.13
N GLY A 343 7.35 19.46 20.64
CA GLY A 343 8.25 20.53 21.06
C GLY A 343 7.60 21.89 20.99
N ASP A 344 8.38 22.95 21.19
CA ASP A 344 7.93 24.34 21.08
C ASP A 344 7.44 24.63 19.66
N HIS A 345 6.27 25.25 19.54
CA HIS A 345 5.64 25.58 18.24
C HIS A 345 6.46 26.58 17.40
N ARG A 346 7.42 27.28 17.99
CA ARG A 346 8.37 28.18 17.32
C ARG A 346 9.61 27.47 16.81
N ASN A 347 9.84 26.25 17.29
CA ASN A 347 10.97 25.43 16.90
C ASN A 347 10.59 24.53 15.72
N TYR A 348 11.39 24.46 14.69
CA TYR A 348 11.16 23.59 13.54
C TYR A 348 12.43 22.90 13.09
N VAL A 349 12.28 21.75 12.48
CA VAL A 349 13.33 21.06 11.75
C VAL A 349 13.12 21.24 10.26
N THR A 350 14.21 21.22 9.49
CA THR A 350 14.15 21.20 8.03
C THR A 350 14.44 19.79 7.53
N LEU A 351 13.41 19.12 7.01
CA LEU A 351 13.51 17.80 6.43
C LEU A 351 13.86 17.90 4.95
N SER A 352 14.94 17.24 4.53
CA SER A 352 15.29 17.07 3.12
C SER A 352 14.58 15.84 2.57
N VAL A 353 13.69 16.06 1.60
CA VAL A 353 12.86 15.02 0.98
C VAL A 353 13.55 14.50 -0.26
N PRO A 354 13.83 13.18 -0.38
CA PRO A 354 14.49 12.61 -1.53
C PRO A 354 13.68 12.71 -2.82
N GLU A 355 14.32 12.48 -3.95
CA GLU A 355 13.64 12.24 -5.21
C GLU A 355 12.69 11.03 -5.08
N ASN A 356 11.51 11.10 -5.72
CA ASN A 356 10.45 10.08 -5.68
C ASN A 356 9.79 9.84 -4.30
N VAL A 357 10.05 10.71 -3.33
CA VAL A 357 9.37 10.73 -2.03
C VAL A 357 8.64 12.06 -1.89
N THR A 358 7.45 12.02 -1.33
CA THR A 358 6.68 13.21 -0.96
C THR A 358 6.49 13.24 0.55
N ALA A 359 6.85 14.34 1.17
CA ALA A 359 6.54 14.62 2.57
C ALA A 359 5.25 15.45 2.65
N HIS A 360 4.33 15.04 3.52
CA HIS A 360 3.04 15.67 3.72
C HIS A 360 2.93 16.17 5.17
N ASN A 361 2.87 17.49 5.36
CA ASN A 361 2.57 18.08 6.67
C ASN A 361 1.05 18.21 6.81
N LEU A 362 0.45 17.34 7.61
CA LEU A 362 -1.00 17.30 7.83
C LEU A 362 -1.51 18.52 8.60
N SER A 363 -0.73 19.00 9.55
CA SER A 363 -1.11 20.15 10.39
C SER A 363 -1.21 21.45 9.60
N LYS A 364 -0.44 21.57 8.51
CA LYS A 364 -0.39 22.76 7.64
C LYS A 364 -0.99 22.54 6.25
N GLY A 365 -1.37 21.31 5.90
CA GLY A 365 -1.91 20.98 4.58
C GLY A 365 -0.91 21.21 3.45
N THR A 366 0.40 21.10 3.70
CA THR A 366 1.47 21.33 2.70
C THR A 366 2.18 20.03 2.36
N SER A 367 2.66 19.92 1.12
CA SER A 367 3.41 18.77 0.64
C SER A 367 4.61 19.21 -0.19
N VAL A 368 5.71 18.47 -0.09
CA VAL A 368 6.93 18.71 -0.86
C VAL A 368 7.47 17.40 -1.39
N THR A 369 7.79 17.37 -2.69
CA THR A 369 8.51 16.27 -3.36
C THR A 369 9.86 16.78 -3.81
N ASN A 370 10.93 15.99 -3.60
CA ASN A 370 12.29 16.36 -4.02
C ASN A 370 12.69 17.78 -3.59
N GLY A 371 12.70 18.05 -2.27
CA GLY A 371 12.96 19.39 -1.77
C GLY A 371 13.16 19.44 -0.27
N LYS A 372 12.83 20.56 0.33
CA LYS A 372 12.92 20.78 1.78
C LYS A 372 11.58 21.25 2.34
N ILE A 373 11.18 20.68 3.47
CA ILE A 373 9.97 21.05 4.19
C ILE A 373 10.33 21.37 5.65
N GLN A 374 9.71 22.41 6.19
CA GLN A 374 9.81 22.75 7.62
C GLN A 374 8.69 22.06 8.37
N ILE A 375 9.06 21.34 9.44
CA ILE A 375 8.14 20.68 10.37
C ILE A 375 8.34 21.35 11.72
N TYR A 376 7.29 21.94 12.25
CA TYR A 376 7.29 22.66 13.51
C TYR A 376 6.91 21.77 14.69
N GLY A 377 7.30 22.16 15.89
CA GLY A 377 6.80 21.51 17.11
C GLY A 377 5.27 21.52 17.14
N GLY A 378 4.67 20.36 17.35
CA GLY A 378 3.23 20.11 17.24
C GLY A 378 2.74 19.64 15.87
N ASP A 379 3.53 19.75 14.81
CA ASP A 379 3.13 19.29 13.48
C ASP A 379 3.12 17.75 13.39
N THR A 380 2.11 17.24 12.70
CA THR A 380 2.03 15.81 12.30
C THR A 380 2.24 15.70 10.80
N PHE A 381 3.07 14.76 10.38
CA PHE A 381 3.45 14.54 8.99
C PHE A 381 3.63 13.07 8.67
N TYR A 382 3.67 12.72 7.38
CA TYR A 382 4.04 11.41 6.88
C TYR A 382 4.80 11.52 5.56
N LEU A 383 5.43 10.43 5.12
CA LEU A 383 6.08 10.32 3.81
C LEU A 383 5.33 9.31 2.94
N SER A 384 5.23 9.59 1.64
CA SER A 384 4.68 8.69 0.65
C SER A 384 5.60 8.52 -0.55
N ALA A 385 5.44 7.41 -1.26
CA ALA A 385 6.22 7.08 -2.45
C ALA A 385 5.46 6.12 -3.38
N ASP A 386 5.98 5.93 -4.61
CA ASP A 386 5.51 4.87 -5.51
C ASP A 386 5.81 3.48 -4.90
N LEU A 387 4.94 2.50 -5.17
CA LEU A 387 5.08 1.13 -4.66
C LEU A 387 6.35 0.41 -5.16
N LEU A 388 6.97 0.88 -6.24
CA LEU A 388 8.25 0.36 -6.72
C LEU A 388 9.48 1.04 -6.08
N LEU A 389 9.31 2.06 -5.23
CA LEU A 389 10.40 2.55 -4.40
C LEU A 389 10.70 1.52 -3.30
N THR A 390 11.94 1.07 -3.21
CA THR A 390 12.38 0.03 -2.25
C THR A 390 13.57 0.50 -1.43
N GLY A 391 13.96 -0.31 -0.43
CA GLY A 391 15.08 0.01 0.44
C GLY A 391 14.68 0.86 1.64
N SER A 392 15.61 1.64 2.16
CA SER A 392 15.39 2.46 3.34
C SER A 392 15.77 3.91 3.10
N TYR A 393 15.16 4.80 3.88
CA TYR A 393 15.52 6.20 3.96
C TYR A 393 15.86 6.55 5.41
N ALA A 394 16.86 7.39 5.62
CA ALA A 394 17.19 7.95 6.92
C ALA A 394 17.21 9.49 6.81
N SER A 395 16.52 10.15 7.75
CA SER A 395 16.46 11.62 7.78
C SER A 395 17.80 12.28 8.07
N GLY A 396 18.74 11.53 8.65
CA GLY A 396 19.91 12.12 9.29
C GLY A 396 19.54 12.90 10.55
N ASN A 397 20.49 13.59 11.15
CA ASN A 397 20.26 14.45 12.30
C ASN A 397 19.51 15.73 11.88
N LEU A 398 18.34 15.91 12.43
CA LEU A 398 17.49 17.09 12.23
C LEU A 398 17.64 17.99 13.46
N TYR A 399 18.33 19.11 13.28
CA TYR A 399 18.51 20.11 14.31
C TYR A 399 17.35 21.09 14.33
N GLY A 400 16.87 21.41 15.51
CA GLY A 400 15.85 22.43 15.70
C GLY A 400 16.36 23.83 15.37
N SER A 401 15.50 24.70 14.86
CA SER A 401 15.80 26.12 14.59
C SER A 401 16.13 26.92 15.86
N VAL A 402 15.56 26.52 17.00
CA VAL A 402 15.84 27.10 18.33
C VAL A 402 17.05 26.41 18.94
N GLY A 403 17.77 25.59 18.54
CA GLY A 403 19.03 24.97 18.94
C GLY A 403 19.42 24.92 20.42
N LYS A 404 18.66 25.62 21.30
CA LYS A 404 18.96 25.74 22.73
C LYS A 404 17.69 25.72 23.57
N THR A 405 17.80 25.12 24.75
CA THR A 405 16.82 25.25 25.84
C THR A 405 17.42 26.11 26.94
N TRP A 406 16.60 26.95 27.51
CA TRP A 406 17.00 27.90 28.53
C TRP A 406 16.56 27.42 29.91
N ARG A 407 17.48 27.47 30.90
CA ARG A 407 17.27 27.05 32.27
C ARG A 407 17.44 28.24 33.23
N THR A 408 16.55 28.32 34.18
CA THR A 408 16.69 29.25 35.30
C THR A 408 17.54 28.60 36.39
N LEU A 409 18.73 29.14 36.65
CA LEU A 409 19.56 28.69 37.75
C LEU A 409 19.47 29.68 38.91
N VAL A 410 19.32 29.15 40.11
CA VAL A 410 19.34 29.90 41.37
C VAL A 410 20.51 29.41 42.21
N LEU A 411 21.39 30.33 42.58
CA LEU A 411 22.50 30.12 43.48
C LEU A 411 22.03 30.41 44.90
N THR A 412 22.03 29.37 45.76
CA THR A 412 21.75 29.55 47.23
C THR A 412 23.05 29.94 47.90
N THR A 413 23.07 31.16 48.44
CA THR A 413 24.31 31.75 48.96
C THR A 413 24.36 31.76 50.50
N GLY A 414 23.38 31.16 51.19
CA GLY A 414 23.26 31.06 52.61
C GLY A 414 22.18 31.97 53.22
N ASP A 415 21.67 31.62 54.40
CA ASP A 415 20.43 32.20 54.97
C ASP A 415 20.47 33.75 55.17
N SER A 416 21.63 34.30 55.37
CA SER A 416 21.83 35.76 55.58
C SER A 416 22.16 36.52 54.28
N LYS A 417 22.30 35.85 53.15
CA LYS A 417 22.67 36.43 51.85
C LYS A 417 21.54 36.27 50.85
N GLN A 418 21.57 37.11 49.80
CA GLN A 418 20.62 37.02 48.71
C GLN A 418 20.92 35.84 47.81
N ASP A 419 19.92 35.11 47.37
CA ASP A 419 20.02 34.19 46.28
C ASP A 419 20.23 34.95 44.96
N ILE A 420 20.92 34.31 44.03
CA ILE A 420 21.26 34.90 42.74
C ILE A 420 20.62 34.10 41.62
N GLY A 421 19.84 34.75 40.78
CA GLY A 421 19.25 34.14 39.58
C GLY A 421 20.08 34.44 38.32
N VAL A 422 20.26 33.45 37.51
CA VAL A 422 20.92 33.56 36.20
C VAL A 422 20.23 32.67 35.18
N PHE A 423 20.34 33.00 33.91
CA PHE A 423 19.77 32.20 32.82
C PHE A 423 20.90 31.50 32.06
N GLU A 424 20.85 30.20 32.05
CA GLU A 424 21.81 29.34 31.33
C GLU A 424 21.13 28.70 30.11
N SER A 425 21.91 28.34 29.11
CA SER A 425 21.41 27.63 27.93
C SER A 425 22.08 26.30 27.73
N GLU A 426 21.31 25.28 27.43
CA GLU A 426 21.76 23.95 27.02
C GLU A 426 21.53 23.77 25.52
N THR A 427 22.46 23.08 24.84
CA THR A 427 22.30 22.73 23.42
C THR A 427 21.31 21.58 23.32
N ALA A 428 20.27 21.75 22.51
CA ALA A 428 19.29 20.72 22.25
C ALA A 428 19.85 19.63 21.34
N ALA A 429 19.52 18.38 21.65
CA ALA A 429 19.89 17.23 20.83
C ALA A 429 19.07 17.23 19.51
N PRO A 430 19.65 16.75 18.40
CA PRO A 430 18.92 16.55 17.17
C PRO A 430 17.97 15.34 17.29
N VAL A 431 16.90 15.34 16.49
CA VAL A 431 16.04 14.18 16.28
C VAL A 431 16.35 13.52 14.93
N SER A 432 16.04 12.24 14.81
CA SER A 432 16.20 11.51 13.55
C SER A 432 15.19 10.38 13.45
N PHE A 433 14.88 9.98 12.22
CA PHE A 433 14.05 8.80 11.96
C PHE A 433 14.51 8.06 10.71
N SER A 434 14.05 6.84 10.57
CA SER A 434 14.29 6.03 9.39
C SER A 434 12.98 5.43 8.87
N VAL A 435 12.92 5.18 7.56
CA VAL A 435 11.80 4.56 6.88
C VAL A 435 12.29 3.31 6.18
N GLN A 436 11.58 2.20 6.35
CA GLN A 436 11.71 1.01 5.55
C GLN A 436 10.56 1.00 4.55
N TRP A 437 10.89 1.08 3.26
CA TRP A 437 9.93 0.97 2.15
C TRP A 437 9.58 -0.48 1.88
N LEU A 438 8.39 -0.71 1.30
CA LEU A 438 7.94 -2.02 0.86
C LEU A 438 8.81 -2.56 -0.27
N ASN A 439 8.91 -3.89 -0.36
CA ASN A 439 9.64 -4.58 -1.42
C ASN A 439 8.68 -5.13 -2.47
N MET A 440 7.95 -4.24 -3.15
CA MET A 440 6.94 -4.62 -4.13
C MET A 440 7.52 -4.82 -5.53
N THR A 441 6.82 -5.62 -6.33
CA THR A 441 7.09 -5.87 -7.75
C THR A 441 5.75 -6.05 -8.48
N ARG A 442 5.76 -6.05 -9.82
CA ARG A 442 4.62 -6.39 -10.66
C ARG A 442 5.08 -6.99 -11.98
N ILE A 443 4.16 -7.55 -12.75
CA ILE A 443 4.42 -8.14 -14.07
C ILE A 443 3.69 -7.35 -15.14
N GLU A 444 4.36 -7.03 -16.23
CA GLU A 444 3.80 -6.62 -17.51
C GLU A 444 3.86 -7.79 -18.49
N LEU A 445 2.72 -8.20 -19.01
CA LEU A 445 2.58 -9.20 -20.07
C LEU A 445 2.42 -8.50 -21.42
N MET A 446 3.11 -9.00 -22.43
CA MET A 446 2.91 -8.68 -23.85
C MET A 446 2.44 -9.92 -24.59
N LYS A 447 1.23 -9.89 -25.12
CA LYS A 447 0.61 -10.99 -25.88
C LYS A 447 0.63 -10.70 -27.37
N LYS A 448 1.06 -11.68 -28.17
CA LYS A 448 1.22 -11.54 -29.61
C LYS A 448 0.74 -12.78 -30.36
N ASP A 449 0.34 -12.58 -31.62
CA ASP A 449 0.19 -13.66 -32.59
C ASP A 449 1.56 -14.26 -32.93
N VAL A 450 1.67 -15.57 -32.99
CA VAL A 450 2.95 -16.27 -33.23
C VAL A 450 3.52 -15.98 -34.64
N ASN A 451 2.66 -15.77 -35.63
CA ASN A 451 3.06 -15.59 -37.03
C ASN A 451 3.20 -14.11 -37.42
N THR A 452 2.17 -13.29 -37.14
CA THR A 452 2.14 -11.88 -37.53
C THR A 452 2.92 -11.00 -36.57
N GLN A 453 3.17 -11.46 -35.33
CA GLN A 453 3.76 -10.69 -34.24
C GLN A 453 2.91 -9.48 -33.82
N ASN A 454 1.70 -9.37 -34.30
CA ASN A 454 0.74 -8.32 -33.91
C ASN A 454 0.26 -8.56 -32.47
N PRO A 455 -0.07 -7.48 -31.74
CA PRO A 455 -0.60 -7.58 -30.39
C PRO A 455 -1.98 -8.26 -30.37
N LEU A 456 -2.25 -9.04 -29.33
CA LEU A 456 -3.52 -9.73 -29.14
C LEU A 456 -4.25 -9.23 -27.89
N SER A 457 -5.49 -8.79 -28.07
CA SER A 457 -6.37 -8.35 -26.98
C SER A 457 -7.25 -9.50 -26.47
N GLY A 458 -7.63 -9.44 -25.18
CA GLY A 458 -8.59 -10.36 -24.57
C GLY A 458 -7.97 -11.58 -23.90
N ALA A 459 -6.63 -11.76 -23.94
CA ALA A 459 -5.95 -12.83 -23.19
C ALA A 459 -5.97 -12.53 -21.70
N VAL A 460 -6.28 -13.53 -20.84
CA VAL A 460 -6.25 -13.44 -19.39
C VAL A 460 -5.20 -14.39 -18.85
N TYR A 461 -4.34 -13.90 -17.97
CA TYR A 461 -3.27 -14.69 -17.34
C TYR A 461 -3.42 -14.76 -15.82
N GLY A 462 -3.06 -15.89 -15.25
CA GLY A 462 -2.88 -16.07 -13.80
C GLY A 462 -1.41 -16.02 -13.43
N ILE A 463 -1.14 -15.44 -12.25
CA ILE A 463 0.17 -15.48 -11.60
C ILE A 463 0.07 -16.47 -10.44
N TYR A 464 0.98 -17.43 -10.39
CA TYR A 464 0.96 -18.55 -9.45
C TYR A 464 2.25 -18.59 -8.63
N THR A 465 2.16 -19.07 -7.40
CA THR A 465 3.32 -19.22 -6.51
C THR A 465 4.08 -20.54 -6.73
N ASP A 466 3.50 -21.50 -7.45
CA ASP A 466 4.09 -22.81 -7.72
C ASP A 466 4.14 -23.13 -9.21
N LYS A 467 5.07 -24.01 -9.60
CA LYS A 467 5.31 -24.44 -10.98
C LYS A 467 4.13 -25.21 -11.61
N LYS A 468 3.31 -25.87 -10.80
CA LYS A 468 2.15 -26.64 -11.31
C LYS A 468 0.95 -25.73 -11.58
N CYS A 469 1.04 -24.46 -11.16
CA CYS A 469 -0.05 -23.47 -11.24
C CYS A 469 -1.31 -23.95 -10.51
N GLU A 470 -1.13 -24.53 -9.31
CA GLU A 470 -2.21 -24.95 -8.42
C GLU A 470 -2.60 -23.83 -7.44
N ASN A 471 -1.61 -23.00 -7.04
CA ASN A 471 -1.79 -21.90 -6.08
C ASN A 471 -1.78 -20.54 -6.79
N LEU A 472 -2.97 -20.08 -7.13
CA LEU A 472 -3.17 -18.78 -7.78
C LEU A 472 -2.87 -17.64 -6.79
N LEU A 473 -1.92 -16.76 -7.13
CA LEU A 473 -1.65 -15.53 -6.39
C LEU A 473 -2.66 -14.44 -6.79
N MET A 474 -2.81 -14.22 -8.09
CA MET A 474 -3.75 -13.25 -8.65
C MET A 474 -4.03 -13.49 -10.13
N THR A 475 -5.12 -12.93 -10.62
CA THR A 475 -5.46 -12.90 -12.05
C THR A 475 -5.16 -11.50 -12.60
N MET A 476 -4.52 -11.44 -13.77
CA MET A 476 -4.30 -10.19 -14.48
C MET A 476 -5.58 -9.79 -15.21
N SER A 477 -5.77 -8.49 -15.46
CA SER A 477 -6.80 -8.01 -16.39
C SER A 477 -6.53 -8.54 -17.79
N ALA A 478 -7.58 -8.62 -18.63
CA ALA A 478 -7.41 -8.99 -20.04
C ALA A 478 -6.46 -8.04 -20.75
N THR A 479 -5.66 -8.58 -21.70
CA THR A 479 -4.79 -7.76 -22.54
C THR A 479 -5.58 -6.75 -23.33
N GLY A 480 -5.08 -5.51 -23.42
CA GLY A 480 -5.65 -4.43 -24.21
C GLY A 480 -5.39 -4.59 -25.72
N THR A 481 -5.82 -3.62 -26.52
CA THR A 481 -5.59 -3.58 -27.98
C THR A 481 -4.11 -3.46 -28.34
N ASP A 482 -3.27 -3.02 -27.40
CA ASP A 482 -1.81 -2.99 -27.50
C ASP A 482 -1.15 -4.34 -27.12
N GLY A 483 -1.94 -5.35 -26.79
CA GLY A 483 -1.49 -6.66 -26.35
C GLY A 483 -0.95 -6.70 -24.92
N LYS A 484 -1.07 -5.63 -24.16
CA LYS A 484 -0.51 -5.53 -22.81
C LYS A 484 -1.53 -5.78 -21.71
N ALA A 485 -1.04 -6.40 -20.65
CA ALA A 485 -1.70 -6.45 -19.33
C ALA A 485 -0.67 -6.23 -18.26
N VAL A 486 -1.04 -5.52 -17.18
CA VAL A 486 -0.18 -5.27 -16.03
C VAL A 486 -0.85 -5.84 -14.79
N SER A 487 -0.12 -6.63 -14.02
CA SER A 487 -0.62 -7.17 -12.76
C SER A 487 -0.74 -6.07 -11.69
N ASP A 488 -1.51 -6.34 -10.65
CA ASP A 488 -1.34 -5.62 -9.40
C ASP A 488 0.04 -5.89 -8.78
N TYR A 489 0.41 -5.13 -7.77
CA TYR A 489 1.66 -5.28 -7.06
C TYR A 489 1.59 -6.46 -6.07
N PHE A 490 2.72 -7.15 -5.91
CA PHE A 490 2.89 -8.21 -4.94
C PHE A 490 4.30 -8.20 -4.33
N ASP A 491 4.47 -8.90 -3.21
CA ASP A 491 5.74 -8.93 -2.48
C ASP A 491 6.82 -9.71 -3.25
N SER A 492 7.96 -9.08 -3.45
CA SER A 492 9.14 -9.69 -4.09
C SER A 492 9.83 -10.78 -3.24
N ALA A 493 9.44 -10.94 -1.97
CA ALA A 493 9.91 -12.04 -1.12
C ALA A 493 9.60 -13.42 -1.71
N LEU A 494 8.60 -13.52 -2.58
CA LEU A 494 8.30 -14.74 -3.34
C LEU A 494 9.44 -15.20 -4.24
N LYS A 495 10.38 -14.31 -4.63
CA LYS A 495 11.57 -14.55 -5.47
C LYS A 495 11.29 -15.12 -6.85
N THR A 496 10.29 -15.98 -7.00
CA THR A 496 9.89 -16.60 -8.27
C THR A 496 8.38 -16.77 -8.28
N VAL A 497 7.76 -16.42 -9.40
CA VAL A 497 6.35 -16.69 -9.70
C VAL A 497 6.23 -17.37 -11.07
N TYR A 498 5.07 -17.93 -11.37
CA TYR A 498 4.78 -18.62 -12.61
C TYR A 498 3.56 -17.98 -13.26
N VAL A 499 3.65 -17.68 -14.55
CA VAL A 499 2.60 -17.00 -15.30
C VAL A 499 2.06 -17.98 -16.33
N LYS A 500 0.74 -18.17 -16.35
CA LYS A 500 0.07 -19.11 -17.25
C LYS A 500 -1.23 -18.51 -17.77
N GLU A 501 -1.54 -18.78 -19.03
CA GLU A 501 -2.79 -18.35 -19.63
C GLU A 501 -3.99 -19.10 -19.03
N ILE A 502 -5.05 -18.35 -18.75
CA ILE A 502 -6.35 -18.85 -18.27
C ILE A 502 -7.37 -18.78 -19.41
N THR A 503 -7.35 -17.68 -20.15
CA THR A 503 -8.27 -17.44 -21.27
C THR A 503 -7.47 -16.92 -22.48
N ALA A 504 -7.59 -17.60 -23.59
CA ALA A 504 -6.99 -17.18 -24.86
C ALA A 504 -7.85 -16.09 -25.53
N PRO A 505 -7.27 -15.26 -26.40
CA PRO A 505 -8.03 -14.36 -27.26
C PRO A 505 -8.99 -15.15 -28.17
N THR A 506 -10.13 -14.54 -28.54
CA THR A 506 -11.09 -15.17 -29.45
C THR A 506 -10.42 -15.49 -30.78
N GLY A 507 -10.59 -16.73 -31.28
CA GLY A 507 -9.96 -17.22 -32.50
C GLY A 507 -8.60 -17.87 -32.31
N TYR A 508 -8.11 -17.94 -31.05
CA TYR A 508 -6.84 -18.54 -30.68
C TYR A 508 -7.00 -19.76 -29.78
N LYS A 509 -5.98 -20.61 -29.80
CA LYS A 509 -5.84 -21.77 -28.90
C LYS A 509 -5.31 -21.32 -27.57
N LEU A 510 -5.74 -21.98 -26.47
CA LEU A 510 -5.17 -21.79 -25.15
C LEU A 510 -3.67 -22.17 -25.15
N ASN A 511 -2.83 -21.21 -24.76
CA ASN A 511 -1.42 -21.49 -24.56
C ASN A 511 -1.20 -22.15 -23.18
N THR A 512 -0.72 -23.39 -23.19
CA THR A 512 -0.45 -24.15 -21.96
C THR A 512 0.93 -23.93 -21.38
N GLU A 513 1.75 -23.06 -21.97
CA GLU A 513 3.10 -22.75 -21.50
C GLU A 513 3.05 -22.04 -20.14
N VAL A 514 4.00 -22.42 -19.28
CA VAL A 514 4.17 -21.83 -17.95
C VAL A 514 5.47 -21.04 -17.94
N TYR A 515 5.34 -19.72 -17.83
CA TYR A 515 6.47 -18.79 -17.82
C TYR A 515 6.99 -18.62 -16.40
N LYS A 516 8.22 -19.09 -16.14
CA LYS A 516 8.90 -18.87 -14.87
C LYS A 516 9.50 -17.47 -14.81
N VAL A 517 9.10 -16.65 -13.86
CA VAL A 517 9.56 -15.27 -13.68
C VAL A 517 10.30 -15.12 -12.36
N ALA A 518 11.60 -14.78 -12.43
CA ALA A 518 12.35 -14.36 -11.26
C ALA A 518 11.98 -12.89 -10.96
N VAL A 519 11.51 -12.61 -9.74
CA VAL A 519 11.06 -11.27 -9.35
C VAL A 519 12.12 -10.50 -8.60
N THR A 520 12.15 -9.20 -8.81
CA THR A 520 13.09 -8.28 -8.18
C THR A 520 12.33 -7.10 -7.59
N ALA A 521 12.61 -6.78 -6.34
CA ALA A 521 12.03 -5.62 -5.66
C ALA A 521 12.21 -4.33 -6.46
N GLY A 522 11.19 -3.51 -6.53
CA GLY A 522 11.21 -2.22 -7.22
C GLY A 522 11.21 -2.30 -8.74
N LYS A 523 10.94 -3.46 -9.33
CA LYS A 523 10.95 -3.65 -10.78
C LYS A 523 9.60 -4.13 -11.29
N THR A 524 9.25 -3.70 -12.51
CA THR A 524 8.24 -4.34 -13.34
C THR A 524 8.94 -5.42 -14.16
N MET A 525 8.53 -6.68 -13.97
CA MET A 525 9.05 -7.82 -14.75
C MET A 525 8.25 -7.95 -16.02
N THR A 526 8.87 -8.33 -17.14
CA THR A 526 8.20 -8.47 -18.45
C THR A 526 8.10 -9.92 -18.85
N VAL A 527 6.95 -10.31 -19.39
CA VAL A 527 6.69 -11.61 -20.00
C VAL A 527 6.15 -11.38 -21.40
N THR A 528 6.71 -12.05 -22.41
CA THR A 528 6.15 -12.06 -23.77
C THR A 528 5.63 -13.46 -24.06
N ALA A 529 4.35 -13.54 -24.43
CA ALA A 529 3.67 -14.77 -24.78
C ALA A 529 3.08 -14.67 -26.18
N THR A 530 3.01 -15.80 -26.89
CA THR A 530 2.43 -15.86 -28.23
C THR A 530 1.35 -16.94 -28.27
N ASP A 531 0.34 -16.74 -29.14
CA ASP A 531 -0.66 -17.76 -29.42
C ASP A 531 -0.70 -18.14 -30.89
N GLU A 532 -1.10 -19.38 -31.12
CA GLU A 532 -1.47 -19.90 -32.41
C GLU A 532 -2.97 -19.75 -32.63
N ARG A 533 -3.37 -19.34 -33.85
CA ARG A 533 -4.78 -19.30 -34.23
C ARG A 533 -5.42 -20.69 -34.22
N VAL A 534 -6.70 -20.75 -33.99
CA VAL A 534 -7.51 -21.94 -34.29
C VAL A 534 -7.62 -22.08 -35.81
N THR A 535 -7.46 -23.29 -36.32
CA THR A 535 -7.57 -23.57 -37.74
C THR A 535 -8.92 -24.20 -38.09
N GLY A 536 -9.29 -24.09 -39.33
CA GLY A 536 -10.45 -24.77 -39.89
C GLY A 536 -10.09 -25.90 -40.86
N LYS A 537 -10.98 -26.88 -40.97
CA LYS A 537 -10.89 -27.98 -41.92
C LYS A 537 -12.25 -28.26 -42.52
N VAL A 538 -12.31 -28.43 -43.84
CA VAL A 538 -13.52 -28.84 -44.55
C VAL A 538 -13.21 -30.14 -45.29
N LYS A 539 -13.96 -31.21 -44.97
CA LYS A 539 -13.89 -32.50 -45.63
C LYS A 539 -15.08 -32.69 -46.57
N ILE A 540 -14.85 -32.96 -47.79
CA ILE A 540 -15.87 -33.20 -48.83
C ILE A 540 -15.92 -34.67 -49.17
N ALA A 541 -17.09 -35.27 -49.01
CA ALA A 541 -17.38 -36.60 -49.52
C ALA A 541 -18.29 -36.51 -50.77
N LYS A 542 -17.85 -36.99 -51.89
CA LYS A 542 -18.61 -36.97 -53.15
C LYS A 542 -19.38 -38.26 -53.31
N ILE A 543 -20.67 -38.16 -53.67
CA ILE A 543 -21.50 -39.32 -53.94
C ILE A 543 -22.32 -39.09 -55.20
N ASP A 544 -22.71 -40.20 -55.86
CA ASP A 544 -23.72 -40.16 -56.92
C ASP A 544 -25.10 -39.85 -56.35
N LYS A 545 -25.85 -38.97 -56.97
CA LYS A 545 -27.15 -38.45 -56.52
C LYS A 545 -28.22 -39.50 -56.47
N GLU A 546 -28.13 -40.52 -57.33
CA GLU A 546 -29.16 -41.57 -57.48
C GLU A 546 -28.82 -42.79 -56.63
N THR A 547 -27.55 -43.17 -56.58
CA THR A 547 -27.11 -44.34 -55.83
C THR A 547 -26.84 -44.00 -54.33
N LEU A 548 -26.68 -42.71 -54.02
CA LEU A 548 -26.34 -42.18 -52.71
C LEU A 548 -25.05 -42.84 -52.15
N ALA A 549 -24.12 -43.19 -53.01
CA ALA A 549 -22.84 -43.82 -52.67
C ALA A 549 -21.70 -43.29 -53.60
N PHE A 550 -20.47 -43.46 -53.15
CA PHE A 550 -19.29 -43.24 -54.01
C PHE A 550 -19.15 -44.41 -55.01
N LYS A 551 -20.13 -44.49 -55.88
CA LYS A 551 -20.21 -45.53 -56.92
C LYS A 551 -20.73 -44.90 -58.21
N ALA A 552 -19.84 -44.81 -59.19
CA ALA A 552 -20.20 -44.29 -60.50
C ALA A 552 -21.16 -45.22 -61.25
N GLN A 553 -21.98 -44.67 -62.13
CA GLN A 553 -22.93 -45.37 -62.99
C GLN A 553 -22.39 -45.50 -64.44
N GLY A 554 -22.46 -46.71 -65.00
CA GLY A 554 -21.99 -46.96 -66.34
C GLY A 554 -20.48 -46.70 -66.48
N ASP A 555 -20.06 -46.00 -67.55
CA ASP A 555 -18.67 -45.65 -67.81
C ASP A 555 -18.23 -44.29 -67.19
N SER A 556 -19.09 -43.73 -66.35
CA SER A 556 -18.75 -42.46 -65.66
C SER A 556 -17.78 -42.70 -64.48
N VAL A 557 -17.13 -41.67 -64.02
CA VAL A 557 -16.25 -41.68 -62.87
C VAL A 557 -16.60 -40.56 -61.91
N LEU A 558 -16.47 -40.77 -60.58
CA LEU A 558 -16.72 -39.75 -59.57
C LEU A 558 -15.45 -39.03 -59.12
N ARG A 559 -14.28 -39.68 -59.26
CA ARG A 559 -12.97 -39.07 -59.01
C ARG A 559 -12.62 -38.02 -60.04
N GLY A 560 -11.73 -37.09 -59.70
CA GLY A 560 -11.23 -36.07 -60.59
C GLY A 560 -12.13 -34.84 -60.72
N ALA A 561 -13.24 -34.81 -60.00
CA ALA A 561 -14.03 -33.60 -59.87
C ALA A 561 -13.20 -32.51 -59.16
N VAL A 562 -13.26 -31.28 -59.65
CA VAL A 562 -12.55 -30.17 -59.05
C VAL A 562 -13.54 -29.29 -58.30
N TYR A 563 -13.27 -29.05 -57.03
CA TYR A 563 -14.04 -28.19 -56.16
C TYR A 563 -13.22 -26.99 -55.70
N GLY A 564 -13.85 -25.82 -55.64
CA GLY A 564 -13.32 -24.62 -55.02
C GLY A 564 -14.02 -24.34 -53.69
N LEU A 565 -13.26 -23.91 -52.73
CA LEU A 565 -13.73 -23.34 -51.48
C LEU A 565 -13.66 -21.80 -51.58
N TYR A 566 -14.74 -21.11 -51.34
CA TYR A 566 -14.88 -19.68 -51.50
C TYR A 566 -15.35 -18.99 -50.23
N ALA A 567 -14.95 -17.78 -49.98
CA ALA A 567 -15.44 -16.96 -48.89
C ALA A 567 -16.92 -16.55 -49.16
N LYS A 568 -17.83 -16.86 -48.24
CA LYS A 568 -19.23 -16.43 -48.28
C LYS A 568 -19.35 -14.96 -47.85
N GLU A 569 -18.52 -14.55 -46.90
CA GLU A 569 -18.35 -13.19 -46.38
C GLU A 569 -16.85 -12.85 -46.35
N ASP A 570 -16.50 -11.59 -46.05
CA ASP A 570 -15.11 -11.22 -45.84
C ASP A 570 -14.51 -12.02 -44.67
N ILE A 571 -13.47 -12.80 -44.91
CA ILE A 571 -12.74 -13.52 -43.84
C ILE A 571 -11.60 -12.65 -43.35
N VAL A 572 -11.60 -12.36 -42.06
CA VAL A 572 -10.62 -11.49 -41.43
C VAL A 572 -9.64 -12.31 -40.55
N HIS A 573 -8.41 -11.80 -40.41
CA HIS A 573 -7.45 -12.38 -39.50
C HIS A 573 -7.89 -12.17 -38.03
N PRO A 574 -7.81 -13.18 -37.15
CA PRO A 574 -8.30 -13.05 -35.76
C PRO A 574 -7.49 -12.08 -34.88
N ASP A 575 -6.30 -11.62 -35.32
CA ASP A 575 -5.49 -10.64 -34.57
C ASP A 575 -6.08 -9.23 -34.49
N GLY A 576 -7.14 -8.96 -35.27
CA GLY A 576 -7.81 -7.66 -35.27
C GLY A 576 -7.02 -6.52 -35.93
N THR A 577 -5.80 -6.79 -36.41
CA THR A 577 -4.88 -5.78 -36.97
C THR A 577 -4.57 -6.04 -38.43
N THR A 578 -4.36 -7.29 -38.81
CA THR A 578 -4.03 -7.67 -40.22
C THR A 578 -5.17 -7.37 -41.18
N GLY A 579 -6.42 -7.46 -40.74
CA GLY A 579 -7.59 -7.11 -41.56
C GLY A 579 -8.09 -8.26 -42.40
N VAL A 580 -8.68 -7.93 -43.61
CA VAL A 580 -9.35 -8.89 -44.47
C VAL A 580 -8.33 -9.71 -45.27
N LEU A 581 -8.41 -11.06 -45.11
CA LEU A 581 -7.58 -12.03 -45.86
C LEU A 581 -8.23 -12.45 -47.17
N TYR A 582 -9.52 -12.73 -47.13
CA TYR A 582 -10.31 -13.13 -48.29
C TYR A 582 -11.57 -12.28 -48.40
N LYS A 583 -11.76 -11.65 -49.54
CA LYS A 583 -12.99 -10.89 -49.85
C LYS A 583 -14.14 -11.87 -50.12
N GLN A 584 -15.35 -11.42 -49.89
CA GLN A 584 -16.55 -12.15 -50.30
C GLN A 584 -16.45 -12.62 -51.75
N ASP A 585 -16.89 -13.88 -52.02
CA ASP A 585 -16.84 -14.61 -53.28
C ASP A 585 -15.44 -14.87 -53.84
N SER A 586 -14.35 -14.56 -53.11
CA SER A 586 -13.00 -14.94 -53.53
C SER A 586 -12.70 -16.40 -53.31
N LEU A 587 -11.88 -17.01 -54.15
CA LEU A 587 -11.39 -18.39 -54.01
C LEU A 587 -10.38 -18.46 -52.87
N ILE A 588 -10.62 -19.33 -51.86
CA ILE A 588 -9.71 -19.61 -50.76
C ILE A 588 -8.74 -20.73 -51.14
N ALA A 589 -9.31 -21.83 -51.64
CA ALA A 589 -8.55 -23.03 -52.04
C ALA A 589 -9.32 -23.78 -53.13
N GLN A 590 -8.61 -24.61 -53.89
CA GLN A 590 -9.22 -25.59 -54.81
C GLN A 590 -8.53 -26.96 -54.66
N GLY A 591 -9.25 -28.01 -54.96
CA GLY A 591 -8.72 -29.35 -54.89
C GLY A 591 -9.51 -30.31 -55.76
N VAL A 592 -9.01 -31.54 -55.86
CA VAL A 592 -9.53 -32.61 -56.70
C VAL A 592 -10.00 -33.78 -55.86
N ILE A 593 -11.21 -34.29 -56.13
CA ILE A 593 -11.72 -35.49 -55.48
C ILE A 593 -10.81 -36.67 -55.81
N GLY A 594 -10.32 -37.36 -54.76
CA GLY A 594 -9.43 -38.49 -54.88
C GLY A 594 -10.12 -39.77 -55.28
N ASP A 595 -9.34 -40.87 -55.33
CA ASP A 595 -9.82 -42.23 -55.62
C ASP A 595 -10.73 -42.78 -54.54
N ASP A 596 -10.63 -42.24 -53.32
CA ASP A 596 -11.47 -42.59 -52.15
C ASP A 596 -12.79 -41.79 -52.11
N GLY A 597 -13.01 -40.87 -53.07
CA GLY A 597 -14.19 -40.03 -53.12
C GLY A 597 -14.17 -38.83 -52.22
N THR A 598 -13.01 -38.51 -51.64
CA THR A 598 -12.88 -37.42 -50.66
C THR A 598 -11.94 -36.33 -51.13
N LEU A 599 -12.11 -35.13 -50.58
CA LEU A 599 -11.23 -33.98 -50.70
C LEU A 599 -11.20 -33.27 -49.32
N GLU A 600 -10.03 -32.85 -48.88
CA GLU A 600 -9.85 -32.09 -47.65
C GLU A 600 -9.20 -30.74 -47.94
N PHE A 601 -9.78 -29.69 -47.37
CA PHE A 601 -9.17 -28.37 -47.25
C PHE A 601 -8.81 -28.15 -45.76
N SER A 602 -7.53 -28.02 -45.43
CA SER A 602 -7.00 -27.86 -44.06
C SER A 602 -6.33 -26.52 -43.87
N GLU A 603 -5.92 -26.20 -42.63
CA GLU A 603 -5.24 -24.95 -42.23
C GLU A 603 -6.03 -23.67 -42.58
N LEU A 604 -7.35 -23.77 -42.69
CA LEU A 604 -8.21 -22.66 -43.04
C LEU A 604 -8.28 -21.62 -41.92
N TYR A 605 -8.53 -20.36 -42.32
CA TYR A 605 -9.00 -19.34 -41.38
C TYR A 605 -10.48 -19.59 -41.04
N LEU A 606 -10.91 -19.19 -39.85
CA LEU A 606 -12.32 -19.30 -39.46
C LEU A 606 -13.18 -18.29 -40.24
N GLY A 607 -14.39 -18.66 -40.64
CA GLY A 607 -15.33 -17.80 -41.32
C GLY A 607 -16.45 -18.58 -42.00
N GLU A 608 -17.36 -17.84 -42.62
CA GLU A 608 -18.45 -18.35 -43.43
C GLU A 608 -17.93 -18.59 -44.85
N MET A 609 -18.11 -19.81 -45.37
CA MET A 609 -17.58 -20.27 -46.65
C MET A 609 -18.65 -20.99 -47.45
N TYR A 610 -18.38 -21.23 -48.74
CA TYR A 610 -19.14 -22.17 -49.52
C TYR A 610 -18.23 -22.98 -50.44
N VAL A 611 -18.60 -24.25 -50.67
CA VAL A 611 -17.97 -25.15 -51.67
C VAL A 611 -18.80 -25.11 -52.92
N LYS A 612 -18.11 -25.03 -54.11
CA LYS A 612 -18.74 -25.09 -55.41
C LYS A 612 -17.90 -25.92 -56.36
N GLU A 613 -18.56 -26.75 -57.18
CA GLU A 613 -17.88 -27.47 -58.20
C GLU A 613 -17.37 -26.55 -59.32
N ILE A 614 -16.12 -26.70 -59.70
CA ILE A 614 -15.47 -25.97 -60.79
C ILE A 614 -15.52 -26.80 -62.07
N THR A 615 -15.17 -28.11 -61.96
CA THR A 615 -15.14 -29.02 -63.08
C THR A 615 -15.77 -30.34 -62.68
N PRO A 616 -16.82 -30.81 -63.36
CA PRO A 616 -17.45 -32.09 -63.03
C PRO A 616 -16.55 -33.23 -63.48
N PRO A 617 -16.68 -34.42 -62.92
CA PRO A 617 -15.99 -35.60 -63.38
C PRO A 617 -16.62 -36.15 -64.69
N GLU A 618 -15.89 -37.01 -65.33
CA GLU A 618 -16.33 -37.59 -66.61
C GLU A 618 -17.67 -38.36 -66.45
N GLY A 619 -18.64 -38.08 -67.35
CA GLY A 619 -19.94 -38.71 -67.35
C GLY A 619 -21.00 -38.04 -66.43
N TYR A 620 -20.63 -36.99 -65.69
CA TYR A 620 -21.54 -36.24 -64.80
C TYR A 620 -21.78 -34.81 -65.30
N THR A 621 -22.87 -34.18 -64.82
CA THR A 621 -23.22 -32.78 -65.13
C THR A 621 -22.62 -31.87 -64.06
N LEU A 622 -22.21 -30.68 -64.47
CA LEU A 622 -21.73 -29.67 -63.53
C LEU A 622 -22.79 -29.34 -62.48
N ASP A 623 -22.45 -29.50 -61.19
CA ASP A 623 -23.28 -29.04 -60.09
C ASP A 623 -22.97 -27.53 -59.78
N THR A 624 -23.94 -26.67 -59.99
CA THR A 624 -23.82 -25.23 -59.74
C THR A 624 -24.20 -24.86 -58.30
N THR A 625 -24.54 -25.82 -57.48
CA THR A 625 -24.95 -25.61 -56.08
C THR A 625 -23.80 -25.00 -55.28
N LYS A 626 -24.09 -23.94 -54.51
CA LYS A 626 -23.20 -23.42 -53.47
C LYS A 626 -23.53 -24.16 -52.17
N TYR A 627 -22.62 -25.01 -51.71
CA TYR A 627 -22.74 -25.71 -50.45
C TYR A 627 -22.14 -24.89 -49.32
N GLU A 628 -22.99 -24.25 -48.49
CA GLU A 628 -22.56 -23.40 -47.40
C GLU A 628 -21.91 -24.20 -46.27
N VAL A 629 -20.80 -23.65 -45.71
CA VAL A 629 -20.02 -24.26 -44.65
C VAL A 629 -19.62 -23.18 -43.68
N SER A 630 -20.06 -23.30 -42.42
CA SER A 630 -19.71 -22.39 -41.31
C SER A 630 -18.58 -22.97 -40.49
N VAL A 631 -17.39 -22.37 -40.55
CA VAL A 631 -16.21 -22.75 -39.77
C VAL A 631 -15.97 -21.65 -38.77
N THR A 632 -16.69 -21.70 -37.64
CA THR A 632 -16.71 -20.67 -36.62
C THR A 632 -15.95 -21.13 -35.37
N TYR A 633 -15.51 -20.17 -34.55
CA TYR A 633 -14.79 -20.43 -33.32
C TYR A 633 -15.66 -21.24 -32.31
N GLU A 634 -15.14 -22.33 -31.82
CA GLU A 634 -15.82 -23.25 -30.88
C GLU A 634 -15.20 -23.26 -29.48
N GLY A 635 -14.29 -22.34 -29.20
CA GLY A 635 -13.62 -22.22 -27.91
C GLY A 635 -12.13 -22.47 -27.99
N GLN A 636 -11.42 -22.05 -26.93
CA GLN A 636 -9.95 -22.10 -26.86
C GLN A 636 -9.35 -23.52 -26.80
N ASP A 637 -10.19 -24.52 -26.43
CA ASP A 637 -9.76 -25.91 -26.29
C ASP A 637 -9.89 -26.70 -27.61
N VAL A 638 -10.49 -26.10 -28.64
CA VAL A 638 -10.66 -26.66 -29.96
C VAL A 638 -9.56 -26.15 -30.88
N ALA A 639 -8.54 -26.96 -31.13
CA ALA A 639 -7.40 -26.57 -31.94
C ALA A 639 -7.73 -26.45 -33.43
N GLU A 640 -8.66 -27.29 -33.95
CA GLU A 640 -9.09 -27.34 -35.35
C GLU A 640 -10.61 -27.60 -35.43
N VAL A 641 -11.33 -26.71 -36.08
CA VAL A 641 -12.78 -26.86 -36.31
C VAL A 641 -12.99 -27.60 -37.62
N THR A 642 -13.46 -28.86 -37.56
CA THR A 642 -13.71 -29.69 -38.72
C THR A 642 -15.19 -29.65 -39.13
N ARG A 643 -15.45 -29.55 -40.45
CA ARG A 643 -16.78 -29.66 -41.06
C ARG A 643 -16.78 -30.72 -42.14
N ASP A 644 -17.73 -31.63 -42.07
CA ASP A 644 -17.97 -32.66 -43.08
C ASP A 644 -19.11 -32.22 -44.02
N LEU A 645 -18.88 -32.33 -45.35
CA LEU A 645 -19.81 -31.96 -46.39
C LEU A 645 -19.97 -33.09 -47.38
N THR A 646 -21.22 -33.46 -47.67
CA THR A 646 -21.52 -34.43 -48.69
C THR A 646 -22.08 -33.69 -49.91
N VAL A 647 -21.40 -33.82 -51.06
CA VAL A 647 -21.82 -33.28 -52.36
C VAL A 647 -22.35 -34.36 -53.27
N LYS A 648 -23.41 -34.07 -54.00
CA LYS A 648 -24.16 -35.07 -54.79
C LYS A 648 -24.03 -34.72 -56.29
N GLU A 649 -23.70 -35.69 -57.10
CA GLU A 649 -23.47 -35.53 -58.50
C GLU A 649 -24.53 -36.22 -59.32
N GLN A 650 -25.00 -35.55 -60.39
CA GLN A 650 -26.01 -36.09 -61.28
C GLN A 650 -25.33 -36.67 -62.56
N VAL A 651 -25.49 -37.97 -62.74
CA VAL A 651 -25.00 -38.65 -63.98
C VAL A 651 -25.66 -38.08 -65.21
N LYS A 652 -24.89 -37.87 -66.26
CA LYS A 652 -25.43 -37.53 -67.60
C LYS A 652 -26.24 -38.67 -68.13
N LYS A 653 -27.48 -38.38 -68.44
CA LYS A 653 -28.37 -39.35 -69.05
C LYS A 653 -28.63 -38.98 -70.51
N GLN A 654 -28.58 -39.96 -71.35
CA GLN A 654 -28.94 -39.78 -72.76
C GLN A 654 -30.09 -40.72 -73.10
N ALA A 655 -31.11 -40.16 -73.62
CA ALA A 655 -32.20 -40.93 -74.15
C ALA A 655 -31.91 -41.30 -75.60
N PHE A 656 -32.28 -42.47 -75.94
CA PHE A 656 -32.34 -42.85 -77.35
C PHE A 656 -33.72 -43.37 -77.71
N GLN A 657 -34.11 -43.22 -78.92
CA GLN A 657 -35.34 -43.75 -79.42
C GLN A 657 -35.00 -44.88 -80.38
N LEU A 658 -35.69 -45.98 -80.27
CA LEU A 658 -35.60 -47.10 -81.18
C LEU A 658 -36.93 -47.28 -81.84
N ILE A 659 -36.88 -47.28 -83.15
CA ILE A 659 -38.06 -47.50 -84.04
C ILE A 659 -37.85 -48.87 -84.64
N LYS A 660 -38.84 -49.80 -84.45
CA LYS A 660 -38.85 -51.12 -85.08
C LYS A 660 -39.75 -51.02 -86.31
N ILE A 661 -39.17 -51.36 -87.46
CA ILE A 661 -39.87 -51.42 -88.75
C ILE A 661 -39.90 -52.84 -89.28
N SER A 662 -40.81 -53.17 -90.17
CA SER A 662 -40.78 -54.45 -90.93
C SER A 662 -39.62 -54.48 -91.88
N GLU A 663 -39.05 -55.65 -92.16
CA GLU A 663 -37.93 -55.81 -93.08
C GLU A 663 -38.31 -55.50 -94.51
N ASP A 664 -39.59 -55.70 -94.85
CA ASP A 664 -40.10 -55.46 -96.22
C ASP A 664 -40.78 -54.09 -96.39
N GLY A 665 -40.77 -53.20 -95.42
CA GLY A 665 -41.50 -51.95 -95.43
C GLY A 665 -40.65 -50.76 -95.67
N GLU A 666 -41.19 -49.80 -96.44
CA GLU A 666 -40.64 -48.44 -96.46
C GLU A 666 -41.00 -47.68 -95.15
N GLN A 667 -40.23 -46.71 -94.71
CA GLN A 667 -40.43 -45.98 -93.43
C GLN A 667 -41.74 -45.08 -93.52
N THR A 668 -42.89 -45.78 -93.43
CA THR A 668 -44.18 -45.19 -93.35
C THR A 668 -44.82 -45.52 -91.98
N GLU A 669 -45.77 -44.72 -91.49
CA GLU A 669 -46.45 -45.00 -90.16
C GLU A 669 -47.12 -46.36 -90.13
N THR A 670 -47.47 -46.97 -91.30
CA THR A 670 -48.08 -48.29 -91.39
C THR A 670 -47.08 -49.44 -91.20
N ASP A 671 -45.76 -49.24 -91.33
CA ASP A 671 -44.73 -50.27 -91.30
C ASP A 671 -44.11 -50.45 -89.86
N LEU A 672 -44.60 -49.65 -88.92
CA LEU A 672 -44.16 -49.76 -87.57
C LEU A 672 -44.64 -51.11 -86.90
N VAL A 673 -43.70 -51.81 -86.24
CA VAL A 673 -44.00 -53.07 -85.58
C VAL A 673 -44.19 -52.80 -84.10
N ALA A 674 -45.45 -52.90 -83.62
CA ALA A 674 -45.79 -52.76 -82.22
C ALA A 674 -45.54 -54.01 -81.44
N GLY A 675 -45.25 -53.91 -80.14
CA GLY A 675 -45.13 -55.03 -79.22
C GLY A 675 -43.72 -55.72 -79.15
N ALA A 676 -42.75 -55.20 -79.99
CA ALA A 676 -41.39 -55.71 -79.87
C ALA A 676 -40.68 -55.25 -78.59
N GLY A 677 -40.24 -56.23 -77.82
CA GLY A 677 -39.44 -55.93 -76.62
C GLY A 677 -37.95 -55.93 -76.89
N PHE A 678 -37.26 -54.88 -76.46
CA PHE A 678 -35.83 -54.81 -76.58
C PHE A 678 -35.19 -54.65 -75.18
N LYS A 679 -34.01 -55.19 -75.01
CA LYS A 679 -33.15 -54.94 -73.84
C LYS A 679 -31.92 -54.19 -74.29
N VAL A 680 -31.53 -53.22 -73.48
CA VAL A 680 -30.31 -52.42 -73.66
C VAL A 680 -29.24 -53.00 -72.75
N TYR A 681 -28.08 -53.21 -73.26
CA TYR A 681 -26.92 -53.73 -72.55
C TYR A 681 -25.71 -52.79 -72.75
N LEU A 682 -24.83 -52.74 -71.81
CA LEU A 682 -23.51 -52.11 -72.01
C LEU A 682 -22.66 -52.95 -72.96
N ILE A 683 -21.86 -52.31 -73.80
CA ILE A 683 -20.97 -53.00 -74.74
C ILE A 683 -20.02 -54.00 -74.01
N SER A 684 -19.54 -53.59 -72.82
CA SER A 684 -18.74 -54.44 -71.92
C SER A 684 -19.42 -55.78 -71.55
N ASP A 685 -20.74 -55.73 -71.39
CA ASP A 685 -21.53 -56.95 -71.03
C ASP A 685 -21.76 -57.85 -72.24
N LEU A 686 -21.78 -57.30 -73.45
CA LEU A 686 -21.92 -58.00 -74.68
C LEU A 686 -20.66 -58.83 -75.09
N THR A 687 -19.48 -58.38 -74.73
CA THR A 687 -18.21 -59.06 -74.96
C THR A 687 -18.09 -60.39 -74.18
N GLN A 688 -18.84 -60.56 -73.14
CA GLN A 688 -18.92 -61.83 -72.38
C GLN A 688 -19.83 -62.89 -73.01
N VAL A 689 -20.70 -62.50 -73.93
CA VAL A 689 -21.66 -63.43 -74.58
C VAL A 689 -21.04 -64.22 -75.71
N LYS A 690 -19.84 -63.91 -76.24
CA LYS A 690 -19.16 -64.58 -77.35
C LYS A 690 -18.76 -66.01 -77.02
N ASN A 691 -18.89 -66.45 -75.79
CA ASN A 691 -18.52 -67.85 -75.34
C ASN A 691 -19.75 -68.66 -74.95
N GLY A 692 -20.92 -68.40 -75.47
CA GLY A 692 -22.09 -69.27 -75.48
C GLY A 692 -22.82 -69.52 -74.14
N LYS A 693 -22.66 -68.62 -73.19
CA LYS A 693 -23.45 -68.59 -71.92
C LYS A 693 -24.33 -67.39 -71.82
N SER A 694 -25.64 -67.58 -71.96
CA SER A 694 -26.60 -66.49 -71.68
C SER A 694 -26.56 -66.14 -70.21
N ARG A 695 -26.25 -64.83 -69.89
CA ARG A 695 -26.49 -64.25 -68.61
C ARG A 695 -27.79 -63.42 -68.65
N SER A 696 -28.80 -63.95 -68.01
CA SER A 696 -29.95 -63.10 -67.64
C SER A 696 -29.60 -62.35 -66.34
N GLN A 697 -29.16 -61.17 -66.45
CA GLN A 697 -29.29 -60.20 -65.34
C GLN A 697 -30.04 -58.99 -65.88
N SER A 698 -31.21 -58.79 -65.34
CA SER A 698 -32.00 -57.56 -65.50
C SER A 698 -31.29 -56.42 -64.75
N VAL A 699 -31.03 -55.35 -65.44
CA VAL A 699 -30.72 -54.05 -64.86
C VAL A 699 -32.00 -53.44 -64.40
#